data_f22e278445b6c9eb42c30f93d1db4eb1
#
_entry.id   f22e278445b6c9eb42c30f93d1db4eb1
#
_cell.length_a   1.000
_cell.length_b   1.000
_cell.length_c   1.000
_cell.angle_alpha   90.00
_cell.angle_beta   90.00
_cell.angle_gamma   90.00
#
_symmetry.space_group_name_H-M   'P 1'
#
loop_
_entity.id
_entity.type
_entity.pdbx_description
1 polymer ?
#
loop_
_entity_poly.entity_id
_entity_poly.type
_entity_poly.pdbx_seq_one_letter_code
_entity_poly.pdbx_strand_id
1 'polypeptide(L)'
;MKISGKIKIYWFIFAVIIISLSSGCVYYNTFYNSKKAFKEAEKDRKKTGRLNTAQYKKAIEKALKVTENYPNSKYYDDALFVLGVSYFHTQDYFKAERRLREITVDYPQSGFRKEAELYLAKTKLELGDLDEGMTLFGDIFDSDYSRDYKAEAAMALGEYNYNNHRYDEARKYFQAVRDSLGNETAKIKAQIYIADGNFNTFRFKEALGGYLQVLGMKPDKNDKYHALYQAAICSYRMQRIDDGLDYLNQLINDPAYYDSLGVLLLKVAEGYEYDDDLELAHGVYEKIINTVSKKTVVGEAHYQLGLIYQYDYDDLKEAKAYYDKAVENARSTEVGQEALQRSSSIGKLETFSQAIKVDTAATQEAVDEIAYTQYLLAELYWFELNKPDSAIYELEYLIDSFSNAYDAPKAVIALSQMYREYNNDTLKADSLLKSVLFRYPHSDFVPEAINLLGLTGTAADTGYAAYYFRKAENFLIDQKNADSALAYFQYIVDNFPDSKYYLHARFNTILTRELYRSPGDSSIILAYQAFVDSFPTSEFTNVAKSRLRSVPQKKEPGKKEVSQQDSLFAEVTPNEQGATSSDTDDETYAYSDYQQSLYIRPNGDTAALLEEEPTEIIEPFVFPPEAYGMQEEGFYLYFQVLLDFSGKVVDFVLKNRSEYDEINTRASRSVATMTFDPLYVSKRADDFNLPKDPTGRGHWFVYKFFVKKPDFLR
;
A
#
# COMPACT_ATOMS: atom_id res chain seq x y z
N MET A 1 -77.07 -60.82 -13.37
CA MET A 1 -77.37 -59.42 -13.66
C MET A 1 -76.17 -58.82 -14.41
N LYS A 2 -76.21 -58.68 -15.75
CA LYS A 2 -75.11 -58.10 -16.56
C LYS A 2 -75.22 -56.58 -16.48
N ILE A 3 -74.37 -55.95 -15.76
CA ILE A 3 -74.28 -54.49 -15.75
C ILE A 3 -73.89 -54.02 -17.14
N SER A 4 -74.80 -53.25 -17.76
CA SER A 4 -74.72 -52.75 -19.14
C SER A 4 -73.37 -52.03 -19.35
N GLY A 5 -72.70 -52.31 -20.49
CA GLY A 5 -71.39 -51.70 -20.84
C GLY A 5 -71.35 -50.17 -20.79
N LYS A 6 -72.53 -49.54 -20.96
CA LYS A 6 -72.68 -48.09 -20.85
C LYS A 6 -72.40 -47.57 -19.43
N ILE A 7 -72.78 -48.30 -18.37
CA ILE A 7 -72.51 -47.88 -16.97
C ILE A 7 -71.01 -47.94 -16.65
N LYS A 8 -70.31 -48.93 -17.22
CA LYS A 8 -68.82 -48.99 -17.03
C LYS A 8 -68.11 -47.83 -17.71
N ILE A 9 -68.58 -47.36 -18.85
CA ILE A 9 -68.01 -46.19 -19.56
C ILE A 9 -68.28 -44.90 -18.76
N TYR A 10 -69.46 -44.71 -18.20
CA TYR A 10 -69.75 -43.56 -17.36
C TYR A 10 -68.90 -43.54 -16.08
N TRP A 11 -68.69 -44.67 -15.44
CA TRP A 11 -67.81 -44.80 -14.29
C TRP A 11 -66.34 -44.53 -14.64
N PHE A 12 -65.88 -44.96 -15.81
CA PHE A 12 -64.52 -44.67 -16.28
C PHE A 12 -64.41 -43.21 -16.62
N ILE A 13 -65.31 -42.57 -17.31
CA ILE A 13 -65.28 -41.12 -17.59
C ILE A 13 -65.38 -40.33 -16.30
N PHE A 14 -66.19 -40.71 -15.33
CA PHE A 14 -66.29 -40.07 -14.02
C PHE A 14 -65.01 -40.22 -13.21
N ALA A 15 -64.38 -41.37 -13.25
CA ALA A 15 -63.03 -41.57 -12.61
C ALA A 15 -61.97 -40.74 -13.26
N VAL A 16 -61.94 -40.60 -14.60
CA VAL A 16 -61.00 -39.74 -15.32
C VAL A 16 -61.23 -38.26 -14.99
N ILE A 17 -62.47 -37.83 -14.87
CA ILE A 17 -62.82 -36.45 -14.47
C ILE A 17 -62.41 -36.19 -13.01
N ILE A 18 -62.60 -37.11 -12.09
CA ILE A 18 -62.19 -36.99 -10.71
C ILE A 18 -60.61 -36.91 -10.60
N ILE A 19 -59.92 -37.76 -11.36
CA ILE A 19 -58.43 -37.73 -11.39
C ILE A 19 -57.95 -36.43 -11.98
N SER A 20 -58.55 -35.89 -13.03
CA SER A 20 -58.16 -34.60 -13.61
C SER A 20 -58.53 -33.43 -12.71
N LEU A 21 -59.59 -33.45 -11.96
CA LEU A 21 -59.99 -32.45 -10.97
C LEU A 21 -59.10 -32.52 -9.74
N SER A 22 -58.73 -33.72 -9.26
CA SER A 22 -57.77 -33.86 -8.13
C SER A 22 -56.38 -33.42 -8.46
N SER A 23 -55.91 -33.68 -9.67
CA SER A 23 -54.58 -33.19 -10.14
C SER A 23 -54.57 -31.68 -10.23
N GLY A 24 -55.61 -31.02 -10.70
CA GLY A 24 -55.72 -29.57 -10.73
C GLY A 24 -55.78 -28.92 -9.34
N CYS A 25 -56.47 -29.54 -8.38
CA CYS A 25 -56.57 -29.08 -7.01
C CYS A 25 -55.23 -29.20 -6.26
N VAL A 26 -54.55 -30.32 -6.40
CA VAL A 26 -53.22 -30.54 -5.78
C VAL A 26 -52.18 -29.57 -6.31
N TYR A 27 -52.21 -29.34 -7.62
CA TYR A 27 -51.33 -28.39 -8.26
C TYR A 27 -51.55 -26.93 -7.79
N TYR A 28 -52.83 -26.49 -7.81
CA TYR A 28 -53.21 -25.15 -7.35
C TYR A 28 -52.83 -24.94 -5.87
N ASN A 29 -53.06 -25.95 -5.02
CA ASN A 29 -52.70 -25.87 -3.61
C ASN A 29 -51.17 -25.77 -3.38
N THR A 30 -50.36 -26.47 -4.18
CA THR A 30 -48.89 -26.41 -4.08
C THR A 30 -48.37 -25.02 -4.44
N PHE A 31 -48.83 -24.45 -5.55
CA PHE A 31 -48.44 -23.10 -5.95
C PHE A 31 -48.97 -22.02 -4.99
N TYR A 32 -50.23 -22.18 -4.56
CA TYR A 32 -50.81 -21.28 -3.56
C TYR A 32 -49.98 -21.21 -2.28
N ASN A 33 -49.54 -22.36 -1.77
CA ASN A 33 -48.71 -22.42 -0.56
C ASN A 33 -47.34 -21.81 -0.77
N SER A 34 -46.74 -21.98 -1.95
CA SER A 34 -45.48 -21.27 -2.33
C SER A 34 -45.67 -19.75 -2.29
N LYS A 35 -46.67 -19.25 -3.01
CA LYS A 35 -47.01 -17.82 -3.08
C LYS A 35 -47.36 -17.23 -1.72
N LYS A 36 -48.05 -18.01 -0.86
CA LYS A 36 -48.33 -17.57 0.52
C LYS A 36 -47.07 -17.41 1.35
N ALA A 37 -46.20 -18.42 1.36
CA ALA A 37 -44.94 -18.35 2.09
C ALA A 37 -44.06 -17.19 1.59
N PHE A 38 -43.96 -17.00 0.27
CA PHE A 38 -43.25 -15.87 -0.33
C PHE A 38 -43.81 -14.51 0.09
N LYS A 39 -45.16 -14.34 0.02
CA LYS A 39 -45.83 -13.11 0.44
C LYS A 39 -45.61 -12.80 1.93
N GLU A 40 -45.61 -13.84 2.77
CA GLU A 40 -45.30 -13.67 4.21
C GLU A 40 -43.86 -13.21 4.40
N ALA A 41 -42.87 -13.82 3.70
CA ALA A 41 -41.50 -13.42 3.74
C ALA A 41 -41.28 -11.96 3.28
N GLU A 42 -41.90 -11.58 2.15
CA GLU A 42 -41.83 -10.21 1.61
C GLU A 42 -42.50 -9.18 2.54
N LYS A 43 -43.61 -9.55 3.18
CA LYS A 43 -44.29 -8.71 4.16
C LYS A 43 -43.43 -8.47 5.36
N ASP A 44 -42.76 -9.50 5.90
CA ASP A 44 -41.85 -9.39 7.04
C ASP A 44 -40.67 -8.51 6.67
N ARG A 45 -40.06 -8.71 5.49
CA ARG A 45 -38.94 -7.90 4.97
C ARG A 45 -39.34 -6.41 4.86
N LYS A 46 -40.47 -6.13 4.22
CA LYS A 46 -40.95 -4.74 4.06
C LYS A 46 -41.30 -4.05 5.39
N LYS A 47 -41.81 -4.83 6.38
CA LYS A 47 -42.22 -4.28 7.67
C LYS A 47 -41.06 -4.08 8.65
N THR A 48 -40.10 -5.00 8.70
CA THR A 48 -39.06 -5.08 9.74
C THR A 48 -37.66 -4.88 9.21
N GLY A 49 -37.44 -4.85 7.90
CA GLY A 49 -36.14 -4.88 7.27
C GLY A 49 -35.40 -6.22 7.41
N ARG A 50 -35.96 -7.20 8.14
CA ARG A 50 -35.30 -8.49 8.39
C ARG A 50 -35.77 -9.56 7.40
N LEU A 51 -34.81 -10.37 6.94
CA LEU A 51 -35.10 -11.51 6.05
C LEU A 51 -35.61 -12.71 6.85
N ASN A 52 -36.82 -13.18 6.49
CA ASN A 52 -37.38 -14.42 7.02
C ASN A 52 -36.96 -15.60 6.14
N THR A 53 -35.71 -16.05 6.30
CA THR A 53 -35.09 -17.11 5.49
C THR A 53 -35.90 -18.42 5.52
N ALA A 54 -36.52 -18.74 6.63
CA ALA A 54 -37.36 -19.96 6.73
C ALA A 54 -38.54 -19.92 5.78
N GLN A 55 -39.23 -18.78 5.66
CA GLN A 55 -40.33 -18.62 4.74
C GLN A 55 -39.89 -18.61 3.27
N TYR A 56 -38.77 -18.00 2.95
CA TYR A 56 -38.17 -18.09 1.61
C TYR A 56 -37.80 -19.53 1.26
N LYS A 57 -37.16 -20.30 2.14
CA LYS A 57 -36.87 -21.73 1.92
C LYS A 57 -38.13 -22.56 1.69
N LYS A 58 -39.20 -22.28 2.45
CA LYS A 58 -40.50 -22.94 2.25
C LYS A 58 -41.13 -22.56 0.90
N ALA A 59 -40.99 -21.30 0.48
CA ALA A 59 -41.45 -20.86 -0.85
C ALA A 59 -40.67 -21.58 -1.96
N ILE A 60 -39.36 -21.72 -1.83
CA ILE A 60 -38.49 -22.46 -2.77
C ILE A 60 -38.94 -23.92 -2.88
N GLU A 61 -39.09 -24.64 -1.74
CA GLU A 61 -39.52 -26.07 -1.75
C GLU A 61 -40.80 -26.29 -2.53
N LYS A 62 -41.78 -25.43 -2.31
CA LYS A 62 -43.07 -25.55 -2.97
C LYS A 62 -43.05 -25.10 -4.43
N ALA A 63 -42.28 -24.06 -4.77
CA ALA A 63 -42.14 -23.59 -6.15
C ALA A 63 -41.38 -24.60 -7.02
N LEU A 64 -40.32 -25.25 -6.47
CA LEU A 64 -39.64 -26.35 -7.18
C LEU A 64 -40.59 -27.47 -7.60
N LYS A 65 -41.53 -27.88 -6.73
CA LYS A 65 -42.53 -28.89 -7.09
C LYS A 65 -43.40 -28.45 -8.25
N VAL A 66 -43.64 -27.17 -8.45
CA VAL A 66 -44.39 -26.65 -9.59
C VAL A 66 -43.56 -26.75 -10.86
N THR A 67 -42.28 -26.29 -10.81
CA THR A 67 -41.42 -26.30 -12.00
C THR A 67 -40.98 -27.70 -12.42
N GLU A 68 -40.86 -28.65 -11.49
CA GLU A 68 -40.47 -30.03 -11.78
C GLU A 68 -41.63 -30.87 -12.32
N ASN A 69 -42.84 -30.73 -11.73
CA ASN A 69 -43.94 -31.61 -12.03
C ASN A 69 -44.97 -31.04 -13.04
N TYR A 70 -44.93 -29.72 -13.27
CA TYR A 70 -45.92 -29.02 -14.07
C TYR A 70 -45.30 -27.97 -15.02
N PRO A 71 -44.36 -28.36 -15.91
CA PRO A 71 -43.63 -27.43 -16.79
C PRO A 71 -44.52 -26.65 -17.75
N ASN A 72 -45.69 -27.19 -18.13
CA ASN A 72 -46.63 -26.55 -19.05
C ASN A 72 -47.71 -25.74 -18.34
N SER A 73 -47.56 -25.47 -17.08
CA SER A 73 -48.55 -24.72 -16.32
C SER A 73 -48.51 -23.22 -16.63
N LYS A 74 -49.72 -22.62 -16.63
CA LYS A 74 -49.84 -21.15 -16.66
C LYS A 74 -49.24 -20.43 -15.46
N TYR A 75 -48.80 -21.14 -14.43
CA TYR A 75 -48.15 -20.60 -13.23
C TYR A 75 -46.65 -20.91 -13.20
N TYR A 76 -46.09 -21.35 -14.31
CA TYR A 76 -44.68 -21.74 -14.36
C TYR A 76 -43.76 -20.53 -14.19
N ASP A 77 -44.04 -19.45 -14.91
CA ASP A 77 -43.28 -18.17 -14.80
C ASP A 77 -43.49 -17.52 -13.44
N ASP A 78 -44.70 -17.57 -12.85
CA ASP A 78 -44.95 -17.19 -11.45
C ASP A 78 -44.03 -17.97 -10.48
N ALA A 79 -43.88 -19.29 -10.67
CA ALA A 79 -43.07 -20.14 -9.83
C ALA A 79 -41.56 -19.83 -10.01
N LEU A 80 -41.14 -19.61 -11.26
CA LEU A 80 -39.77 -19.15 -11.54
C LEU A 80 -39.45 -17.84 -10.83
N PHE A 81 -40.37 -16.88 -10.85
CA PHE A 81 -40.22 -15.61 -10.15
C PHE A 81 -40.05 -15.81 -8.64
N VAL A 82 -40.95 -16.60 -8.03
CA VAL A 82 -40.83 -16.93 -6.60
C VAL A 82 -39.50 -17.60 -6.29
N LEU A 83 -39.02 -18.52 -7.15
CA LEU A 83 -37.73 -19.16 -7.00
C LEU A 83 -36.58 -18.14 -7.10
N GLY A 84 -36.56 -17.34 -8.15
CA GLY A 84 -35.52 -16.38 -8.40
C GLY A 84 -35.31 -15.39 -7.24
N VAL A 85 -36.42 -14.75 -6.82
CA VAL A 85 -36.37 -13.78 -5.72
C VAL A 85 -36.08 -14.45 -4.37
N SER A 86 -36.63 -15.66 -4.13
CA SER A 86 -36.35 -16.38 -2.89
C SER A 86 -34.87 -16.86 -2.81
N TYR A 87 -34.30 -17.31 -3.92
CA TYR A 87 -32.89 -17.66 -4.00
C TYR A 87 -31.98 -16.42 -3.76
N PHE A 88 -32.34 -15.27 -4.33
CA PHE A 88 -31.65 -14.02 -4.06
C PHE A 88 -31.61 -13.71 -2.57
N HIS A 89 -32.76 -13.72 -1.89
CA HIS A 89 -32.84 -13.44 -0.44
C HIS A 89 -32.25 -14.54 0.46
N THR A 90 -32.02 -15.75 -0.07
CA THR A 90 -31.31 -16.82 0.62
C THR A 90 -29.83 -16.91 0.22
N GLN A 91 -29.31 -15.91 -0.53
CA GLN A 91 -27.95 -15.78 -1.00
C GLN A 91 -27.47 -16.92 -1.91
N ASP A 92 -28.39 -17.61 -2.57
CA ASP A 92 -28.08 -18.64 -3.58
C ASP A 92 -28.11 -17.97 -4.98
N TYR A 93 -27.17 -17.05 -5.19
CA TYR A 93 -27.18 -16.12 -6.33
C TYR A 93 -27.10 -16.82 -7.69
N PHE A 94 -26.34 -17.91 -7.83
CA PHE A 94 -26.26 -18.67 -9.08
C PHE A 94 -27.64 -19.29 -9.47
N LYS A 95 -28.40 -19.78 -8.49
CA LYS A 95 -29.73 -20.28 -8.75
C LYS A 95 -30.73 -19.15 -9.00
N ALA A 96 -30.55 -18.02 -8.28
CA ALA A 96 -31.37 -16.83 -8.52
C ALA A 96 -31.20 -16.34 -9.97
N GLU A 97 -29.95 -16.15 -10.41
CA GLU A 97 -29.61 -15.73 -11.77
C GLU A 97 -30.28 -16.64 -12.80
N ARG A 98 -30.09 -17.96 -12.68
CA ARG A 98 -30.64 -18.93 -13.63
C ARG A 98 -32.14 -18.78 -13.76
N ARG A 99 -32.87 -18.67 -12.65
CA ARG A 99 -34.36 -18.60 -12.68
C ARG A 99 -34.87 -17.25 -13.16
N LEU A 100 -34.20 -16.17 -12.77
CA LEU A 100 -34.54 -14.82 -13.23
C LEU A 100 -34.24 -14.64 -14.72
N ARG A 101 -33.13 -15.17 -15.22
CA ARG A 101 -32.77 -15.16 -16.63
C ARG A 101 -33.75 -15.99 -17.47
N GLU A 102 -34.17 -17.13 -16.97
CA GLU A 102 -35.23 -17.98 -17.62
C GLU A 102 -36.51 -17.17 -17.83
N ILE A 103 -36.93 -16.34 -16.87
CA ILE A 103 -38.11 -15.48 -17.05
C ILE A 103 -37.85 -14.42 -18.12
N THR A 104 -36.72 -13.75 -18.06
CA THR A 104 -36.48 -12.60 -18.95
C THR A 104 -36.30 -13.02 -20.41
N VAL A 105 -35.77 -14.22 -20.66
CA VAL A 105 -35.48 -14.76 -22.00
C VAL A 105 -36.65 -15.60 -22.53
N ASP A 106 -37.12 -16.57 -21.75
CA ASP A 106 -38.07 -17.58 -22.23
C ASP A 106 -39.55 -17.17 -22.03
N TYR A 107 -39.79 -16.22 -21.11
CA TYR A 107 -41.15 -15.74 -20.80
C TYR A 107 -41.27 -14.21 -20.94
N PRO A 108 -41.03 -13.63 -22.13
CA PRO A 108 -40.96 -12.16 -22.31
C PRO A 108 -42.35 -11.48 -22.10
N GLN A 109 -43.44 -12.26 -22.10
CA GLN A 109 -44.79 -11.77 -21.82
C GLN A 109 -45.22 -11.95 -20.36
N SER A 110 -44.35 -12.49 -19.51
CA SER A 110 -44.64 -12.65 -18.08
C SER A 110 -44.90 -11.30 -17.41
N GLY A 111 -45.92 -11.25 -16.55
CA GLY A 111 -46.18 -10.07 -15.73
C GLY A 111 -45.07 -9.75 -14.73
N PHE A 112 -44.16 -10.70 -14.47
CA PHE A 112 -43.02 -10.54 -13.56
C PHE A 112 -41.72 -10.17 -14.29
N ARG A 113 -41.71 -10.06 -15.62
CA ARG A 113 -40.50 -9.81 -16.39
C ARG A 113 -39.73 -8.60 -15.87
N LYS A 114 -40.39 -7.44 -15.73
CA LYS A 114 -39.76 -6.19 -15.28
C LYS A 114 -39.17 -6.30 -13.89
N GLU A 115 -39.85 -7.00 -12.97
CA GLU A 115 -39.34 -7.23 -11.60
C GLU A 115 -38.23 -8.28 -11.60
N ALA A 116 -38.29 -9.29 -12.47
CA ALA A 116 -37.23 -10.27 -12.65
C ALA A 116 -35.95 -9.65 -13.21
N GLU A 117 -36.06 -8.71 -14.15
CA GLU A 117 -34.88 -7.95 -14.67
C GLU A 117 -34.23 -7.12 -13.57
N LEU A 118 -35.00 -6.46 -12.71
CA LEU A 118 -34.45 -5.73 -11.56
C LEU A 118 -33.72 -6.66 -10.57
N TYR A 119 -34.33 -7.82 -10.24
CA TYR A 119 -33.65 -8.78 -9.37
C TYR A 119 -32.46 -9.46 -10.05
N LEU A 120 -32.47 -9.63 -11.38
CA LEU A 120 -31.33 -10.12 -12.14
C LEU A 120 -30.17 -9.16 -12.08
N ALA A 121 -30.41 -7.85 -12.27
CA ALA A 121 -29.41 -6.83 -12.12
C ALA A 121 -28.77 -6.86 -10.71
N LYS A 122 -29.61 -6.92 -9.66
CA LYS A 122 -29.12 -7.07 -8.27
C LYS A 122 -28.30 -8.34 -8.07
N THR A 123 -28.75 -9.45 -8.64
CA THR A 123 -28.09 -10.76 -8.53
C THR A 123 -26.70 -10.71 -9.20
N LYS A 124 -26.59 -10.00 -10.32
CA LYS A 124 -25.31 -9.81 -11.02
C LYS A 124 -24.29 -9.06 -10.16
N LEU A 125 -24.73 -8.01 -9.46
CA LEU A 125 -23.84 -7.31 -8.50
C LEU A 125 -23.32 -8.24 -7.40
N GLU A 126 -24.22 -9.05 -6.81
CA GLU A 126 -23.86 -9.98 -5.74
C GLU A 126 -22.95 -11.13 -6.22
N LEU A 127 -22.95 -11.42 -7.51
CA LEU A 127 -22.04 -12.37 -8.15
C LEU A 127 -20.70 -11.75 -8.57
N GLY A 128 -20.55 -10.42 -8.43
CA GLY A 128 -19.36 -9.70 -8.87
C GLY A 128 -19.36 -9.35 -10.37
N ASP A 129 -20.44 -9.65 -11.10
CA ASP A 129 -20.59 -9.31 -12.52
C ASP A 129 -21.11 -7.87 -12.64
N LEU A 130 -20.25 -6.92 -12.34
CA LEU A 130 -20.61 -5.50 -12.25
C LEU A 130 -21.06 -4.94 -13.59
N ASP A 131 -20.42 -5.30 -14.69
CA ASP A 131 -20.68 -4.73 -16.01
C ASP A 131 -22.07 -5.12 -16.49
N GLU A 132 -22.45 -6.41 -16.44
CA GLU A 132 -23.79 -6.85 -16.81
C GLU A 132 -24.84 -6.27 -15.86
N GLY A 133 -24.55 -6.24 -14.56
CA GLY A 133 -25.43 -5.66 -13.54
C GLY A 133 -25.70 -4.18 -13.79
N MET A 134 -24.67 -3.38 -14.05
CA MET A 134 -24.82 -1.94 -14.35
C MET A 134 -25.52 -1.69 -15.69
N THR A 135 -25.23 -2.50 -16.70
CA THR A 135 -25.94 -2.43 -17.99
C THR A 135 -27.44 -2.66 -17.81
N LEU A 136 -27.84 -3.72 -17.07
CA LEU A 136 -29.24 -3.98 -16.77
C LEU A 136 -29.90 -2.85 -15.98
N PHE A 137 -29.23 -2.25 -15.00
CA PHE A 137 -29.76 -1.08 -14.30
C PHE A 137 -29.89 0.14 -15.24
N GLY A 138 -28.95 0.34 -16.16
CA GLY A 138 -29.05 1.36 -17.19
C GLY A 138 -30.29 1.19 -18.06
N ASP A 139 -30.53 -0.02 -18.55
CA ASP A 139 -31.71 -0.37 -19.35
C ASP A 139 -33.00 -0.13 -18.58
N ILE A 140 -33.06 -0.47 -17.29
CA ILE A 140 -34.24 -0.22 -16.44
C ILE A 140 -34.45 1.30 -16.25
N PHE A 141 -33.40 2.05 -16.06
CA PHE A 141 -33.47 3.51 -15.86
C PHE A 141 -33.96 4.22 -17.11
N ASP A 142 -33.48 3.84 -18.30
CA ASP A 142 -33.76 4.51 -19.57
C ASP A 142 -35.08 4.06 -20.21
N SER A 143 -35.60 2.86 -19.86
CA SER A 143 -36.80 2.28 -20.49
C SER A 143 -38.10 2.63 -19.75
N ASP A 144 -39.24 2.09 -20.25
CA ASP A 144 -40.55 2.31 -19.63
C ASP A 144 -40.83 1.36 -18.47
N TYR A 145 -40.14 1.65 -17.34
CA TYR A 145 -40.38 0.96 -16.07
C TYR A 145 -41.15 1.85 -15.09
N SER A 146 -41.71 1.20 -14.06
CA SER A 146 -42.33 1.95 -12.97
C SER A 146 -41.37 2.89 -12.29
N ARG A 147 -41.89 3.97 -11.72
CA ARG A 147 -41.12 4.96 -10.97
C ARG A 147 -40.22 4.31 -9.90
N ASP A 148 -40.77 3.32 -9.19
CA ASP A 148 -40.00 2.65 -8.10
C ASP A 148 -38.82 1.83 -8.63
N TYR A 149 -38.98 1.11 -9.77
CA TYR A 149 -37.88 0.36 -10.37
C TYR A 149 -36.80 1.29 -10.93
N LYS A 150 -37.21 2.38 -11.56
CA LYS A 150 -36.27 3.43 -12.01
C LYS A 150 -35.52 4.09 -10.84
N ALA A 151 -36.19 4.30 -9.71
CA ALA A 151 -35.57 4.83 -8.51
C ALA A 151 -34.50 3.88 -7.95
N GLU A 152 -34.82 2.58 -7.87
CA GLU A 152 -33.86 1.57 -7.42
C GLU A 152 -32.65 1.46 -8.38
N ALA A 153 -32.90 1.46 -9.68
CA ALA A 153 -31.85 1.44 -10.71
C ALA A 153 -30.96 2.68 -10.62
N ALA A 154 -31.55 3.88 -10.51
CA ALA A 154 -30.81 5.12 -10.37
C ALA A 154 -29.98 5.16 -9.08
N MET A 155 -30.51 4.64 -7.96
CA MET A 155 -29.72 4.54 -6.72
C MET A 155 -28.50 3.62 -6.92
N ALA A 156 -28.71 2.43 -7.52
CA ALA A 156 -27.60 1.50 -7.76
C ALA A 156 -26.52 2.08 -8.70
N LEU A 157 -26.93 2.71 -9.81
CA LEU A 157 -26.02 3.40 -10.74
C LEU A 157 -25.29 4.57 -10.07
N GLY A 158 -26.01 5.33 -9.24
CA GLY A 158 -25.43 6.42 -8.46
C GLY A 158 -24.40 5.93 -7.46
N GLU A 159 -24.71 4.91 -6.67
CA GLU A 159 -23.81 4.31 -5.68
C GLU A 159 -22.57 3.69 -6.34
N TYR A 160 -22.74 2.99 -7.46
CA TYR A 160 -21.64 2.44 -8.24
C TYR A 160 -20.67 3.53 -8.71
N ASN A 161 -21.18 4.61 -9.32
CA ASN A 161 -20.34 5.72 -9.77
C ASN A 161 -19.69 6.46 -8.58
N TYR A 162 -20.44 6.62 -7.48
CA TYR A 162 -19.92 7.24 -6.26
C TYR A 162 -18.74 6.45 -5.67
N ASN A 163 -18.88 5.15 -5.55
CA ASN A 163 -17.85 4.27 -5.02
C ASN A 163 -16.60 4.20 -5.94
N ASN A 164 -16.79 4.44 -7.24
CA ASN A 164 -15.69 4.58 -8.19
C ASN A 164 -15.20 6.04 -8.33
N HIS A 165 -15.48 6.91 -7.37
CA HIS A 165 -15.07 8.33 -7.33
C HIS A 165 -15.56 9.18 -8.51
N ARG A 166 -16.53 8.69 -9.30
CA ARG A 166 -17.16 9.42 -10.40
C ARG A 166 -18.33 10.24 -9.89
N TYR A 167 -18.03 11.24 -9.06
CA TYR A 167 -19.05 11.97 -8.30
C TYR A 167 -20.01 12.79 -9.18
N ASP A 168 -19.57 13.31 -10.33
CA ASP A 168 -20.42 14.08 -11.23
C ASP A 168 -21.39 13.19 -12.01
N GLU A 169 -20.98 11.98 -12.41
CA GLU A 169 -21.84 10.95 -12.98
C GLU A 169 -22.85 10.46 -11.94
N ALA A 170 -22.39 10.13 -10.75
CA ALA A 170 -23.25 9.70 -9.64
C ALA A 170 -24.34 10.73 -9.34
N ARG A 171 -23.98 12.01 -9.34
CA ARG A 171 -24.89 13.12 -9.09
C ARG A 171 -26.10 13.13 -10.01
N LYS A 172 -25.94 12.81 -11.30
CA LYS A 172 -27.04 12.77 -12.28
C LYS A 172 -28.13 11.76 -11.85
N TYR A 173 -27.72 10.58 -11.43
CA TYR A 173 -28.65 9.54 -10.98
C TYR A 173 -29.31 9.91 -9.65
N PHE A 174 -28.54 10.39 -8.69
CA PHE A 174 -29.10 10.83 -7.41
C PHE A 174 -30.04 12.03 -7.55
N GLN A 175 -29.78 12.98 -8.44
CA GLN A 175 -30.70 14.05 -8.75
C GLN A 175 -32.03 13.52 -9.31
N ALA A 176 -31.99 12.54 -10.21
CA ALA A 176 -33.23 11.93 -10.73
C ALA A 176 -34.06 11.28 -9.59
N VAL A 177 -33.39 10.60 -8.63
CA VAL A 177 -34.07 10.03 -7.45
C VAL A 177 -34.64 11.13 -6.55
N ARG A 178 -33.88 12.17 -6.24
CA ARG A 178 -34.28 13.27 -5.38
C ARG A 178 -35.47 14.03 -5.95
N ASP A 179 -35.39 14.39 -7.24
CA ASP A 179 -36.31 15.35 -7.85
C ASP A 179 -37.62 14.71 -8.32
N SER A 180 -37.58 13.45 -8.75
CA SER A 180 -38.75 12.84 -9.40
C SER A 180 -39.03 11.37 -9.07
N LEU A 181 -38.01 10.54 -8.90
CA LEU A 181 -38.22 9.08 -8.83
C LEU A 181 -38.41 8.55 -7.40
N GLY A 182 -37.66 9.07 -6.43
CA GLY A 182 -37.58 8.51 -5.09
C GLY A 182 -38.85 8.72 -4.23
N ASN A 183 -39.07 7.80 -3.31
CA ASN A 183 -39.88 8.05 -2.13
C ASN A 183 -39.13 8.94 -1.14
N GLU A 184 -39.77 9.39 -0.06
CA GLU A 184 -39.14 10.35 0.88
C GLU A 184 -37.81 9.86 1.46
N THR A 185 -37.69 8.59 1.81
CA THR A 185 -36.44 8.02 2.32
C THR A 185 -35.35 7.96 1.24
N ALA A 186 -35.71 7.55 0.02
CA ALA A 186 -34.74 7.50 -1.09
C ALA A 186 -34.27 8.91 -1.49
N LYS A 187 -35.15 9.91 -1.45
CA LYS A 187 -34.78 11.31 -1.71
C LYS A 187 -33.76 11.84 -0.70
N ILE A 188 -33.96 11.54 0.59
CA ILE A 188 -33.02 11.93 1.65
C ILE A 188 -31.66 11.30 1.40
N LYS A 189 -31.59 9.98 1.13
CA LYS A 189 -30.35 9.29 0.83
C LYS A 189 -29.64 9.86 -0.40
N ALA A 190 -30.41 10.07 -1.47
CA ALA A 190 -29.86 10.65 -2.70
C ALA A 190 -29.30 12.05 -2.45
N GLN A 191 -29.95 12.87 -1.64
CA GLN A 191 -29.45 14.20 -1.27
C GLN A 191 -28.19 14.11 -0.41
N ILE A 192 -28.08 13.13 0.49
CA ILE A 192 -26.87 12.86 1.26
C ILE A 192 -25.73 12.52 0.31
N TYR A 193 -25.88 11.56 -0.60
CA TYR A 193 -24.85 11.20 -1.58
C TYR A 193 -24.41 12.38 -2.46
N ILE A 194 -25.35 13.26 -2.84
CA ILE A 194 -25.01 14.49 -3.57
C ILE A 194 -24.14 15.42 -2.73
N ALA A 195 -24.49 15.58 -1.45
CA ALA A 195 -23.72 16.42 -0.53
C ALA A 195 -22.33 15.80 -0.24
N ASP A 196 -22.26 14.50 0.03
CA ASP A 196 -21.02 13.77 0.24
C ASP A 196 -20.11 13.83 -1.01
N GLY A 197 -20.68 13.71 -2.22
CA GLY A 197 -19.94 13.88 -3.47
C GLY A 197 -19.37 15.29 -3.65
N ASN A 198 -20.10 16.32 -3.22
CA ASN A 198 -19.58 17.69 -3.19
C ASN A 198 -18.47 17.84 -2.15
N PHE A 199 -18.61 17.22 -0.97
CA PHE A 199 -17.60 17.21 0.08
C PHE A 199 -16.30 16.56 -0.42
N ASN A 200 -16.39 15.38 -1.02
CA ASN A 200 -15.23 14.63 -1.53
C ASN A 200 -14.54 15.32 -2.73
N THR A 201 -15.23 16.26 -3.37
CA THR A 201 -14.66 17.12 -4.43
C THR A 201 -14.31 18.51 -3.92
N PHE A 202 -14.15 18.69 -2.60
CA PHE A 202 -13.78 19.95 -1.94
C PHE A 202 -14.73 21.13 -2.22
N ARG A 203 -15.95 20.88 -2.68
CA ARG A 203 -17.00 21.89 -2.89
C ARG A 203 -17.79 22.07 -1.59
N PHE A 204 -17.11 22.55 -0.53
CA PHE A 204 -17.65 22.59 0.84
C PHE A 204 -18.89 23.47 0.96
N LYS A 205 -19.01 24.55 0.21
CA LYS A 205 -20.19 25.43 0.22
C LYS A 205 -21.43 24.71 -0.31
N GLU A 206 -21.28 23.99 -1.42
CA GLU A 206 -22.37 23.19 -2.03
C GLU A 206 -22.69 21.98 -1.17
N ALA A 207 -21.68 21.34 -0.56
CA ALA A 207 -21.87 20.25 0.39
C ALA A 207 -22.69 20.70 1.61
N LEU A 208 -22.29 21.81 2.25
CA LEU A 208 -23.03 22.39 3.36
C LEU A 208 -24.49 22.68 2.97
N GLY A 209 -24.71 23.33 1.83
CA GLY A 209 -26.06 23.57 1.31
C GLY A 209 -26.86 22.29 1.12
N GLY A 210 -26.21 21.22 0.68
CA GLY A 210 -26.81 19.90 0.53
C GLY A 210 -27.20 19.26 1.86
N TYR A 211 -26.34 19.31 2.86
CA TYR A 211 -26.66 18.76 4.21
C TYR A 211 -27.77 19.56 4.90
N LEU A 212 -27.79 20.87 4.76
CA LEU A 212 -28.89 21.71 5.28
C LEU A 212 -30.23 21.38 4.60
N GLN A 213 -30.24 21.04 3.30
CA GLN A 213 -31.43 20.53 2.64
C GLN A 213 -31.91 19.22 3.23
N VAL A 214 -30.98 18.26 3.52
CA VAL A 214 -31.31 17.00 4.22
C VAL A 214 -32.04 17.28 5.53
N LEU A 215 -31.56 18.22 6.35
CA LEU A 215 -32.19 18.59 7.62
C LEU A 215 -33.62 19.10 7.44
N GLY A 216 -33.89 19.81 6.34
CA GLY A 216 -35.23 20.28 5.96
C GLY A 216 -36.19 19.16 5.53
N MET A 217 -35.68 17.98 5.13
CA MET A 217 -36.46 16.84 4.62
C MET A 217 -36.97 15.92 5.74
N LYS A 218 -36.77 16.24 7.01
CA LYS A 218 -37.11 15.40 8.16
C LYS A 218 -36.44 14.03 8.13
N PRO A 219 -35.10 13.99 8.12
CA PRO A 219 -34.34 12.77 8.09
C PRO A 219 -34.56 11.91 9.34
N ASP A 220 -34.21 10.63 9.26
CA ASP A 220 -34.15 9.79 10.45
C ASP A 220 -32.97 10.21 11.37
N LYS A 221 -32.84 9.51 12.51
CA LYS A 221 -31.82 9.81 13.50
C LYS A 221 -30.39 9.75 12.92
N ASN A 222 -30.11 8.75 12.09
CA ASN A 222 -28.78 8.54 11.55
C ASN A 222 -28.45 9.54 10.44
N ASP A 223 -29.38 9.78 9.56
CA ASP A 223 -29.26 10.76 8.47
C ASP A 223 -29.14 12.19 9.03
N LYS A 224 -29.87 12.51 10.14
CA LYS A 224 -29.76 13.79 10.85
C LYS A 224 -28.35 13.94 11.47
N TYR A 225 -27.85 12.88 12.12
CA TYR A 225 -26.50 12.88 12.67
C TYR A 225 -25.46 13.17 11.59
N HIS A 226 -25.50 12.39 10.50
CA HIS A 226 -24.59 12.55 9.38
C HIS A 226 -24.62 13.97 8.83
N ALA A 227 -25.80 14.49 8.54
CA ALA A 227 -25.96 15.82 7.98
C ALA A 227 -25.41 16.94 8.88
N LEU A 228 -25.72 16.92 10.20
CA LEU A 228 -25.20 17.91 11.14
C LEU A 228 -23.68 17.79 11.33
N TYR A 229 -23.18 16.56 11.45
CA TYR A 229 -21.75 16.30 11.62
C TYR A 229 -20.94 16.78 10.41
N GLN A 230 -21.38 16.45 9.22
CA GLN A 230 -20.71 16.89 7.98
C GLN A 230 -20.89 18.39 7.71
N ALA A 231 -22.02 18.97 8.11
CA ALA A 231 -22.20 20.42 8.05
C ALA A 231 -21.19 21.16 8.94
N ALA A 232 -20.90 20.62 10.13
CA ALA A 232 -19.85 21.17 11.00
C ALA A 232 -18.47 21.12 10.34
N ILE A 233 -18.09 19.96 9.77
CA ILE A 233 -16.80 19.81 9.09
C ILE A 233 -16.71 20.75 7.88
N CYS A 234 -17.78 20.85 7.06
CA CYS A 234 -17.81 21.82 5.96
C CYS A 234 -17.57 23.24 6.44
N SER A 235 -18.18 23.61 7.58
CA SER A 235 -18.03 24.96 8.16
C SER A 235 -16.60 25.19 8.63
N TYR A 236 -15.96 24.23 9.28
CA TYR A 236 -14.53 24.31 9.64
C TYR A 236 -13.62 24.47 8.42
N ARG A 237 -13.84 23.67 7.36
CA ARG A 237 -13.08 23.80 6.10
C ARG A 237 -13.25 25.14 5.40
N MET A 238 -14.32 25.88 5.73
CA MET A 238 -14.58 27.23 5.23
C MET A 238 -14.20 28.33 6.23
N GLN A 239 -13.48 28.02 7.30
CA GLN A 239 -13.09 28.95 8.37
C GLN A 239 -14.31 29.63 9.06
N ARG A 240 -15.41 28.88 9.17
CA ARG A 240 -16.65 29.31 9.83
C ARG A 240 -16.85 28.49 11.10
N ILE A 241 -15.96 28.72 12.05
CA ILE A 241 -15.85 27.85 13.23
C ILE A 241 -17.11 27.88 14.08
N ASP A 242 -17.66 29.07 14.37
CA ASP A 242 -18.89 29.24 15.16
C ASP A 242 -20.07 28.46 14.59
N ASP A 243 -20.26 28.53 13.25
CA ASP A 243 -21.33 27.77 12.60
C ASP A 243 -21.14 26.24 12.77
N GLY A 244 -19.89 25.79 12.67
CA GLY A 244 -19.54 24.38 12.88
C GLY A 244 -19.82 23.91 14.30
N LEU A 245 -19.43 24.72 15.30
CA LEU A 245 -19.71 24.46 16.69
C LEU A 245 -21.24 24.45 16.97
N ASP A 246 -22.01 25.33 16.34
CA ASP A 246 -23.47 25.34 16.47
C ASP A 246 -24.13 24.06 15.94
N TYR A 247 -23.63 23.50 14.82
CA TYR A 247 -24.13 22.21 14.32
C TYR A 247 -23.77 21.05 15.25
N LEU A 248 -22.55 21.00 15.79
CA LEU A 248 -22.16 19.99 16.79
C LEU A 248 -22.96 20.12 18.07
N ASN A 249 -23.21 21.34 18.55
CA ASN A 249 -24.00 21.58 19.76
C ASN A 249 -25.44 21.07 19.61
N GLN A 250 -26.03 21.10 18.42
CA GLN A 250 -27.36 20.51 18.19
C GLN A 250 -27.34 18.98 18.37
N LEU A 251 -26.21 18.31 18.09
CA LEU A 251 -26.03 16.86 18.33
C LEU A 251 -25.75 16.59 19.82
N ILE A 252 -24.87 17.38 20.44
CA ILE A 252 -24.47 17.23 21.86
C ILE A 252 -25.66 17.41 22.81
N ASN A 253 -26.54 18.34 22.49
CA ASN A 253 -27.71 18.64 23.31
C ASN A 253 -28.91 17.69 23.09
N ASP A 254 -28.83 16.78 22.10
CA ASP A 254 -29.88 15.81 21.81
C ASP A 254 -29.55 14.45 22.48
N PRO A 255 -30.34 14.02 23.50
CA PRO A 255 -30.08 12.75 24.19
C PRO A 255 -30.03 11.54 23.30
N ALA A 256 -30.60 11.62 22.09
CA ALA A 256 -30.55 10.55 21.11
C ALA A 256 -29.11 10.19 20.69
N TYR A 257 -28.15 11.10 20.80
CA TYR A 257 -26.75 10.93 20.36
C TYR A 257 -25.76 10.85 21.53
N TYR A 258 -26.23 10.58 22.74
CA TYR A 258 -25.39 10.51 23.94
C TYR A 258 -24.23 9.48 23.77
N ASP A 259 -24.46 8.38 23.10
CA ASP A 259 -23.41 7.37 22.80
C ASP A 259 -22.26 7.92 21.95
N SER A 260 -22.49 8.99 21.21
CA SER A 260 -21.50 9.66 20.35
C SER A 260 -20.87 10.89 21.00
N LEU A 261 -21.25 11.23 22.25
CA LEU A 261 -20.82 12.45 22.90
C LEU A 261 -19.32 12.67 22.90
N GLY A 262 -18.55 11.62 23.17
CA GLY A 262 -17.09 11.72 23.19
C GLY A 262 -16.50 12.10 21.82
N VAL A 263 -17.00 11.50 20.74
CA VAL A 263 -16.56 11.82 19.37
C VAL A 263 -16.98 13.24 18.97
N LEU A 264 -18.16 13.67 19.39
CA LEU A 264 -18.64 15.03 19.14
C LEU A 264 -17.76 16.06 19.86
N LEU A 265 -17.41 15.80 21.12
CA LEU A 265 -16.52 16.68 21.88
C LEU A 265 -15.12 16.75 21.28
N LEU A 266 -14.56 15.64 20.73
CA LEU A 266 -13.32 15.70 19.99
C LEU A 266 -13.41 16.67 18.79
N LYS A 267 -14.52 16.65 18.07
CA LYS A 267 -14.72 17.59 16.96
C LYS A 267 -14.95 19.03 17.39
N VAL A 268 -15.48 19.25 18.59
CA VAL A 268 -15.56 20.60 19.19
C VAL A 268 -14.15 21.11 19.51
N ALA A 269 -13.30 20.29 20.12
CA ALA A 269 -11.92 20.66 20.42
C ALA A 269 -11.12 20.98 19.14
N GLU A 270 -11.24 20.13 18.10
CA GLU A 270 -10.66 20.37 16.78
C GLU A 270 -11.13 21.72 16.17
N GLY A 271 -12.40 22.10 16.40
CA GLY A 271 -12.92 23.41 15.99
C GLY A 271 -12.19 24.57 16.68
N TYR A 272 -11.91 24.48 17.96
CA TYR A 272 -11.14 25.49 18.69
C TYR A 272 -9.67 25.51 18.25
N GLU A 273 -9.07 24.38 17.89
CA GLU A 273 -7.72 24.35 17.30
C GLU A 273 -7.69 25.09 15.94
N TYR A 274 -8.71 24.92 15.10
CA TYR A 274 -8.82 25.68 13.84
C TYR A 274 -8.97 27.20 14.05
N ASP A 275 -9.48 27.63 15.21
CA ASP A 275 -9.60 29.04 15.61
C ASP A 275 -8.37 29.55 16.36
N ASP A 276 -7.34 28.71 16.50
CA ASP A 276 -6.12 28.98 17.29
C ASP A 276 -6.39 29.23 18.78
N ASP A 277 -7.57 28.81 19.28
CA ASP A 277 -7.94 28.89 20.69
C ASP A 277 -7.58 27.62 21.45
N LEU A 278 -6.27 27.42 21.64
CA LEU A 278 -5.72 26.22 22.28
C LEU A 278 -6.16 26.06 23.72
N GLU A 279 -6.52 27.15 24.41
CA GLU A 279 -6.99 27.08 25.79
C GLU A 279 -8.40 26.46 25.90
N LEU A 280 -9.30 26.86 25.01
CA LEU A 280 -10.61 26.23 24.88
C LEU A 280 -10.53 24.79 24.40
N ALA A 281 -9.66 24.49 23.40
CA ALA A 281 -9.41 23.12 22.92
C ALA A 281 -8.95 22.23 24.08
N HIS A 282 -7.96 22.69 24.87
CA HIS A 282 -7.45 21.99 26.05
C HIS A 282 -8.56 21.72 27.06
N GLY A 283 -9.39 22.72 27.38
CA GLY A 283 -10.52 22.58 28.30
C GLY A 283 -11.53 21.51 27.85
N VAL A 284 -11.77 21.39 26.54
CA VAL A 284 -12.64 20.34 25.96
C VAL A 284 -11.99 18.97 26.06
N TYR A 285 -10.70 18.83 25.78
CA TYR A 285 -9.97 17.57 25.93
C TYR A 285 -9.96 17.09 27.38
N GLU A 286 -9.71 17.98 28.32
CA GLU A 286 -9.82 17.68 29.77
C GLU A 286 -11.25 17.23 30.16
N LYS A 287 -12.28 17.87 29.62
CA LYS A 287 -13.66 17.44 29.83
C LYS A 287 -13.88 16.00 29.29
N ILE A 288 -13.33 15.65 28.10
CA ILE A 288 -13.42 14.29 27.59
C ILE A 288 -12.75 13.29 28.53
N ILE A 289 -11.53 13.59 28.96
CA ILE A 289 -10.75 12.74 29.87
C ILE A 289 -11.52 12.45 31.17
N ASN A 290 -12.18 13.46 31.70
CA ASN A 290 -12.86 13.36 32.98
C ASN A 290 -14.30 12.79 32.92
N THR A 291 -14.95 12.82 31.73
CA THR A 291 -16.39 12.48 31.64
C THR A 291 -16.71 11.32 30.70
N VAL A 292 -15.84 11.01 29.72
CA VAL A 292 -16.11 9.99 28.73
C VAL A 292 -15.54 8.64 29.17
N SER A 293 -16.37 7.60 29.17
CA SER A 293 -15.97 6.25 29.59
C SER A 293 -15.28 5.44 28.49
N LYS A 294 -15.41 5.83 27.22
CA LYS A 294 -14.84 5.11 26.07
C LYS A 294 -13.33 5.38 26.00
N LYS A 295 -12.54 4.39 26.43
CA LYS A 295 -11.07 4.51 26.51
C LYS A 295 -10.40 5.00 25.24
N THR A 296 -10.83 4.51 24.06
CA THR A 296 -10.23 4.95 22.77
C THR A 296 -10.40 6.44 22.51
N VAL A 297 -11.53 7.03 22.92
CA VAL A 297 -11.80 8.46 22.79
C VAL A 297 -10.98 9.26 23.81
N VAL A 298 -10.83 8.73 25.02
CA VAL A 298 -9.97 9.32 26.06
C VAL A 298 -8.51 9.29 25.62
N GLY A 299 -8.07 8.19 24.99
CA GLY A 299 -6.73 8.08 24.42
C GLY A 299 -6.48 9.10 23.31
N GLU A 300 -7.46 9.31 22.44
CA GLU A 300 -7.42 10.37 21.42
C GLU A 300 -7.25 11.76 22.05
N ALA A 301 -8.05 12.10 23.06
CA ALA A 301 -7.93 13.38 23.76
C ALA A 301 -6.55 13.59 24.39
N HIS A 302 -5.98 12.54 24.99
CA HIS A 302 -4.61 12.61 25.51
C HIS A 302 -3.58 12.79 24.39
N TYR A 303 -3.75 12.13 23.25
CA TYR A 303 -2.84 12.27 22.11
C TYR A 303 -2.85 13.70 21.56
N GLN A 304 -4.01 14.29 21.37
CA GLN A 304 -4.14 15.67 20.89
C GLN A 304 -3.52 16.69 21.89
N LEU A 305 -3.72 16.49 23.19
CA LEU A 305 -3.00 17.28 24.20
C LEU A 305 -1.48 17.09 24.09
N GLY A 306 -1.02 15.87 23.86
CA GLY A 306 0.40 15.62 23.61
C GLY A 306 0.93 16.40 22.41
N LEU A 307 0.17 16.50 21.32
CA LEU A 307 0.54 17.32 20.15
C LEU A 307 0.62 18.80 20.47
N ILE A 308 -0.39 19.35 21.17
CA ILE A 308 -0.41 20.76 21.61
C ILE A 308 0.83 21.06 22.47
N TYR A 309 1.15 20.20 23.44
CA TYR A 309 2.33 20.40 24.28
C TYR A 309 3.64 20.27 23.49
N GLN A 310 3.71 19.39 22.51
CA GLN A 310 4.90 19.19 21.68
C GLN A 310 5.16 20.37 20.73
N TYR A 311 4.12 20.87 20.06
CA TYR A 311 4.28 21.81 18.95
C TYR A 311 3.99 23.25 19.31
N ASP A 312 3.00 23.50 20.17
CA ASP A 312 2.55 24.86 20.48
C ASP A 312 3.19 25.39 21.76
N TYR A 313 3.28 24.55 22.79
CA TYR A 313 3.90 24.96 24.07
C TYR A 313 5.38 24.60 24.17
N ASP A 314 5.92 23.84 23.27
CA ASP A 314 7.31 23.34 23.23
C ASP A 314 7.75 22.61 24.53
N ASP A 315 6.79 21.97 25.21
CA ASP A 315 7.02 21.20 26.45
C ASP A 315 7.01 19.69 26.15
N LEU A 316 8.18 19.17 25.76
CA LEU A 316 8.34 17.75 25.45
C LEU A 316 8.09 16.83 26.65
N LYS A 317 8.31 17.31 27.87
CA LYS A 317 8.10 16.52 29.07
C LYS A 317 6.61 16.29 29.34
N GLU A 318 5.81 17.34 29.28
CA GLU A 318 4.34 17.22 29.41
C GLU A 318 3.75 16.50 28.20
N ALA A 319 4.25 16.77 26.96
CA ALA A 319 3.87 16.04 25.78
C ALA A 319 4.03 14.52 25.95
N LYS A 320 5.20 14.07 26.43
CA LYS A 320 5.46 12.67 26.73
C LYS A 320 4.49 12.09 27.75
N ALA A 321 4.19 12.82 28.82
CA ALA A 321 3.25 12.37 29.84
C ALA A 321 1.84 12.16 29.27
N TYR A 322 1.40 13.01 28.36
CA TYR A 322 0.13 12.86 27.64
C TYR A 322 0.17 11.70 26.64
N TYR A 323 1.24 11.53 25.87
CA TYR A 323 1.38 10.37 24.97
C TYR A 323 1.38 9.04 25.73
N ASP A 324 2.06 8.95 26.87
CA ASP A 324 2.05 7.75 27.71
C ASP A 324 0.61 7.40 28.17
N LYS A 325 -0.19 8.39 28.55
CA LYS A 325 -1.61 8.20 28.87
C LYS A 325 -2.45 7.82 27.66
N ALA A 326 -2.14 8.36 26.48
CA ALA A 326 -2.79 7.97 25.24
C ALA A 326 -2.54 6.49 24.92
N VAL A 327 -1.30 6.01 25.08
CA VAL A 327 -0.93 4.60 24.93
C VAL A 327 -1.67 3.72 25.94
N GLU A 328 -1.77 4.13 27.20
CA GLU A 328 -2.49 3.38 28.23
C GLU A 328 -3.97 3.16 27.85
N ASN A 329 -4.61 4.15 27.26
CA ASN A 329 -6.02 4.12 26.93
C ASN A 329 -6.34 3.55 25.54
N ALA A 330 -5.45 3.71 24.56
CA ALA A 330 -5.73 3.44 23.14
C ALA A 330 -4.66 2.61 22.42
N ARG A 331 -3.86 1.82 23.14
CA ARG A 331 -2.68 1.10 22.61
C ARG A 331 -2.91 0.29 21.31
N SER A 332 -4.10 -0.27 21.14
CA SER A 332 -4.47 -1.08 19.98
C SER A 332 -4.99 -0.26 18.79
N THR A 333 -5.09 1.04 18.91
CA THR A 333 -5.51 1.96 17.85
C THR A 333 -4.29 2.58 17.17
N GLU A 334 -4.48 3.11 15.98
CA GLU A 334 -3.47 3.89 15.25
C GLU A 334 -2.91 5.03 16.12
N VAL A 335 -3.79 5.83 16.71
CA VAL A 335 -3.43 6.92 17.63
C VAL A 335 -2.57 6.44 18.80
N GLY A 336 -2.90 5.29 19.40
CA GLY A 336 -2.09 4.72 20.47
C GLY A 336 -0.71 4.24 20.02
N GLN A 337 -0.57 3.80 18.78
CA GLN A 337 0.72 3.44 18.18
C GLN A 337 1.57 4.68 17.87
N GLU A 338 0.96 5.70 17.29
CA GLU A 338 1.63 6.99 17.07
C GLU A 338 2.07 7.64 18.40
N ALA A 339 1.20 7.64 19.41
CA ALA A 339 1.53 8.13 20.75
C ALA A 339 2.74 7.36 21.33
N LEU A 340 2.79 6.04 21.15
CA LEU A 340 3.92 5.22 21.59
C LEU A 340 5.22 5.61 20.87
N GLN A 341 5.16 5.81 19.58
CA GLN A 341 6.30 6.24 18.77
C GLN A 341 6.82 7.60 19.28
N ARG A 342 5.94 8.60 19.41
CA ARG A 342 6.30 9.95 19.89
C ARG A 342 6.86 9.93 21.31
N SER A 343 6.21 9.21 22.24
CA SER A 343 6.73 9.02 23.60
C SER A 343 8.11 8.37 23.62
N SER A 344 8.32 7.33 22.76
CA SER A 344 9.61 6.67 22.62
C SER A 344 10.68 7.64 22.09
N SER A 345 10.36 8.47 21.11
CA SER A 345 11.28 9.45 20.52
C SER A 345 11.72 10.49 21.54
N ILE A 346 10.77 10.99 22.35
CA ILE A 346 11.13 11.90 23.47
C ILE A 346 11.96 11.17 24.54
N GLY A 347 11.68 9.89 24.80
CA GLY A 347 12.49 9.07 25.71
C GLY A 347 13.94 8.85 25.22
N LYS A 348 14.13 8.67 23.90
CA LYS A 348 15.45 8.61 23.27
C LYS A 348 16.20 9.94 23.45
N LEU A 349 15.51 11.08 23.28
CA LEU A 349 16.08 12.41 23.51
C LEU A 349 16.70 12.54 24.91
N GLU A 350 15.95 12.12 25.94
CA GLU A 350 16.45 12.13 27.31
C GLU A 350 17.70 11.24 27.46
N THR A 351 17.67 10.05 26.86
CA THR A 351 18.76 9.08 26.91
C THR A 351 20.02 9.62 26.23
N PHE A 352 19.90 10.14 25.01
CA PHE A 352 21.02 10.69 24.25
C PHE A 352 21.60 11.93 24.93
N SER A 353 20.75 12.83 25.41
CA SER A 353 21.21 14.04 26.13
C SER A 353 21.93 13.72 27.44
N GLN A 354 21.61 12.60 28.10
CA GLN A 354 22.33 12.14 29.28
C GLN A 354 23.67 11.48 28.92
N ALA A 355 23.74 10.69 27.85
CA ALA A 355 24.94 10.00 27.40
C ALA A 355 26.04 11.00 26.99
N ILE A 356 25.66 12.11 26.35
CA ILE A 356 26.59 13.17 25.93
C ILE A 356 27.22 13.92 27.11
N LYS A 357 26.65 13.91 28.28
CA LYS A 357 27.13 14.57 29.51
C LYS A 357 28.24 13.82 30.26
N VAL A 358 28.59 12.61 29.82
CA VAL A 358 29.62 11.78 30.44
C VAL A 358 31.01 12.34 30.05
N ASP A 359 31.88 12.46 31.06
CA ASP A 359 33.17 13.13 31.05
C ASP A 359 34.07 12.78 29.84
N THR A 360 34.58 13.77 29.16
CA THR A 360 35.35 13.71 27.92
C THR A 360 36.76 13.17 28.15
N ALA A 361 36.94 11.99 28.62
CA ALA A 361 38.23 11.39 28.82
C ALA A 361 38.63 10.40 27.71
N ALA A 362 39.34 10.84 26.73
CA ALA A 362 40.71 10.38 26.48
C ALA A 362 40.93 9.24 25.47
N THR A 363 40.02 8.44 24.98
CA THR A 363 40.28 7.50 23.87
C THR A 363 39.51 7.91 22.61
N GLN A 364 40.09 7.68 21.42
CA GLN A 364 39.41 7.99 20.15
C GLN A 364 38.07 7.27 20.04
N GLU A 365 37.99 6.04 20.52
CA GLU A 365 36.75 5.26 20.55
C GLU A 365 35.65 5.94 21.38
N ALA A 366 36.01 6.53 22.54
CA ALA A 366 35.04 7.27 23.35
C ALA A 366 34.58 8.57 22.66
N VAL A 367 35.48 9.24 21.95
CA VAL A 367 35.17 10.44 21.14
C VAL A 367 34.21 10.06 20.01
N ASP A 368 34.48 8.96 19.31
CA ASP A 368 33.63 8.46 18.21
C ASP A 368 32.22 8.05 18.72
N GLU A 369 32.14 7.39 19.88
CA GLU A 369 30.86 7.01 20.48
C GLU A 369 30.01 8.23 20.90
N ILE A 370 30.65 9.25 21.49
CA ILE A 370 29.95 10.50 21.85
C ILE A 370 29.52 11.25 20.60
N ALA A 371 30.36 11.36 19.58
CA ALA A 371 30.05 12.00 18.32
C ALA A 371 28.91 11.29 17.59
N TYR A 372 28.91 9.95 17.58
CA TYR A 372 27.82 9.16 17.03
C TYR A 372 26.50 9.40 17.77
N THR A 373 26.55 9.44 19.11
CA THR A 373 25.35 9.74 19.93
C THR A 373 24.83 11.15 19.65
N GLN A 374 25.73 12.13 19.48
CA GLN A 374 25.38 13.49 19.10
C GLN A 374 24.74 13.56 17.71
N TYR A 375 25.25 12.77 16.78
CA TYR A 375 24.67 12.64 15.44
C TYR A 375 23.25 12.06 15.51
N LEU A 376 23.05 10.99 16.28
CA LEU A 376 21.72 10.40 16.50
C LEU A 376 20.74 11.38 17.16
N LEU A 377 21.23 12.24 18.05
CA LEU A 377 20.45 13.30 18.66
C LEU A 377 19.97 14.32 17.62
N ALA A 378 20.83 14.71 16.71
CA ALA A 378 20.47 15.61 15.60
C ALA A 378 19.45 14.97 14.65
N GLU A 379 19.64 13.68 14.28
CA GLU A 379 18.66 12.93 13.48
C GLU A 379 17.31 12.88 14.19
N LEU A 380 17.27 12.61 15.50
CA LEU A 380 16.07 12.58 16.30
C LEU A 380 15.30 13.91 16.25
N TYR A 381 16.01 15.04 16.42
CA TYR A 381 15.42 16.36 16.30
C TYR A 381 14.87 16.63 14.90
N TRP A 382 15.57 16.20 13.87
CA TRP A 382 15.17 16.45 12.49
C TRP A 382 13.96 15.59 12.06
N PHE A 383 14.07 14.29 12.19
CA PHE A 383 13.08 13.36 11.62
C PHE A 383 11.90 13.04 12.55
N GLU A 384 12.14 12.96 13.86
CA GLU A 384 11.11 12.47 14.79
C GLU A 384 10.45 13.61 15.59
N LEU A 385 11.18 14.65 15.92
CA LEU A 385 10.69 15.75 16.74
C LEU A 385 10.31 17.01 15.95
N ASN A 386 10.67 17.07 14.66
CA ASN A 386 10.44 18.21 13.78
C ASN A 386 10.98 19.54 14.36
N LYS A 387 12.21 19.51 14.89
CA LYS A 387 12.93 20.65 15.45
C LYS A 387 14.22 20.93 14.67
N PRO A 388 14.13 21.50 13.47
CA PRO A 388 15.26 21.66 12.57
C PRO A 388 16.37 22.53 13.14
N ASP A 389 16.04 23.60 13.86
CA ASP A 389 17.04 24.48 14.47
C ASP A 389 17.87 23.76 15.55
N SER A 390 17.23 22.90 16.34
CA SER A 390 17.92 22.05 17.31
C SER A 390 18.81 21.04 16.63
N ALA A 391 18.35 20.40 15.55
CA ALA A 391 19.15 19.46 14.77
C ALA A 391 20.41 20.12 14.18
N ILE A 392 20.25 21.32 13.59
CA ILE A 392 21.36 22.11 13.06
C ILE A 392 22.36 22.43 14.17
N TYR A 393 21.87 22.88 15.33
CA TYR A 393 22.73 23.19 16.49
C TYR A 393 23.54 21.96 16.93
N GLU A 394 22.92 20.80 17.05
CA GLU A 394 23.61 19.58 17.48
C GLU A 394 24.68 19.11 16.47
N LEU A 395 24.40 19.24 15.15
CA LEU A 395 25.39 18.94 14.12
C LEU A 395 26.54 19.95 14.11
N GLU A 396 26.28 21.26 14.26
CA GLU A 396 27.29 22.27 14.38
C GLU A 396 28.20 22.04 15.62
N TYR A 397 27.57 21.70 16.76
CA TYR A 397 28.30 21.35 17.98
C TYR A 397 29.18 20.11 17.79
N LEU A 398 28.66 19.06 17.11
CA LEU A 398 29.47 17.86 16.80
C LEU A 398 30.69 18.20 15.94
N ILE A 399 30.48 18.97 14.86
CA ILE A 399 31.55 19.34 13.91
C ILE A 399 32.63 20.18 14.58
N ASP A 400 32.24 21.06 15.49
CA ASP A 400 33.19 21.95 16.19
C ASP A 400 33.88 21.23 17.34
N SER A 401 33.17 20.46 18.14
CA SER A 401 33.70 19.82 19.35
C SER A 401 34.41 18.49 19.10
N PHE A 402 33.98 17.75 18.09
CA PHE A 402 34.43 16.39 17.76
C PHE A 402 34.94 16.28 16.31
N SER A 403 35.63 17.29 15.82
CA SER A 403 36.09 17.38 14.43
C SER A 403 36.93 16.19 13.94
N ASN A 404 37.54 15.43 14.84
CA ASN A 404 38.37 14.26 14.53
C ASN A 404 37.58 12.94 14.64
N ALA A 405 36.31 12.98 15.00
CA ALA A 405 35.46 11.79 15.09
C ALA A 405 35.19 11.21 13.70
N TYR A 406 34.95 9.88 13.66
CA TYR A 406 34.64 9.16 12.43
C TYR A 406 33.40 9.72 11.72
N ASP A 407 32.33 10.06 12.48
CA ASP A 407 31.09 10.59 11.96
C ASP A 407 31.08 12.11 11.71
N ALA A 408 32.14 12.83 12.04
CA ALA A 408 32.19 14.28 11.80
C ALA A 408 31.97 14.67 10.32
N PRO A 409 32.59 14.03 9.31
CA PRO A 409 32.27 14.33 7.90
C PRO A 409 30.84 13.99 7.51
N LYS A 410 30.24 12.93 8.08
CA LYS A 410 28.83 12.59 7.91
C LYS A 410 27.93 13.71 8.45
N ALA A 411 28.26 14.23 9.62
CA ALA A 411 27.55 15.37 10.21
C ALA A 411 27.63 16.63 9.35
N VAL A 412 28.78 16.91 8.71
CA VAL A 412 28.90 18.04 7.77
C VAL A 412 27.97 17.85 6.55
N ILE A 413 27.87 16.64 6.03
CA ILE A 413 26.98 16.34 4.91
C ILE A 413 25.52 16.53 5.32
N ALA A 414 25.09 15.95 6.45
CA ALA A 414 23.74 16.11 6.99
C ALA A 414 23.42 17.60 7.21
N LEU A 415 24.34 18.36 7.81
CA LEU A 415 24.18 19.80 8.02
C LEU A 415 24.03 20.56 6.69
N SER A 416 24.76 20.16 5.65
CA SER A 416 24.63 20.77 4.32
C SER A 416 23.25 20.55 3.72
N GLN A 417 22.69 19.36 3.88
CA GLN A 417 21.33 19.04 3.44
C GLN A 417 20.29 19.88 4.19
N MET A 418 20.41 19.99 5.52
CA MET A 418 19.52 20.83 6.33
C MET A 418 19.56 22.29 5.92
N TYR A 419 20.75 22.85 5.64
CA TYR A 419 20.86 24.23 5.13
C TYR A 419 20.23 24.38 3.75
N ARG A 420 20.33 23.37 2.89
CA ARG A 420 19.71 23.39 1.56
C ARG A 420 18.19 23.28 1.62
N GLU A 421 17.66 22.38 2.43
CA GLU A 421 16.24 22.06 2.51
C GLU A 421 15.45 23.04 3.38
N TYR A 422 15.92 23.34 4.57
CA TYR A 422 15.19 24.16 5.56
C TYR A 422 15.51 25.65 5.41
N ASN A 423 16.79 26.01 5.33
CA ASN A 423 17.20 27.41 5.23
C ASN A 423 17.24 27.95 3.80
N ASN A 424 17.09 27.09 2.77
CA ASN A 424 17.28 27.41 1.35
C ASN A 424 18.64 28.06 1.04
N ASP A 425 19.68 27.79 1.87
CA ASP A 425 21.03 28.35 1.72
C ASP A 425 21.96 27.37 0.99
N THR A 426 21.83 27.34 -0.34
CA THR A 426 22.65 26.50 -1.19
C THR A 426 24.13 26.86 -1.17
N LEU A 427 24.46 28.13 -0.93
CA LEU A 427 25.87 28.58 -0.87
C LEU A 427 26.57 28.03 0.37
N LYS A 428 25.90 28.07 1.53
CA LYS A 428 26.42 27.51 2.78
C LYS A 428 26.48 25.97 2.67
N ALA A 429 25.47 25.35 2.12
CA ALA A 429 25.44 23.91 1.86
C ALA A 429 26.61 23.45 0.99
N ASP A 430 26.87 24.11 -0.14
CA ASP A 430 27.99 23.78 -1.01
C ASP A 430 29.35 24.06 -0.36
N SER A 431 29.43 25.10 0.47
CA SER A 431 30.65 25.40 1.25
C SER A 431 30.95 24.31 2.27
N LEU A 432 29.90 23.78 2.95
CA LEU A 432 30.04 22.65 3.88
C LEU A 432 30.50 21.39 3.15
N LEU A 433 29.87 21.03 2.04
CA LEU A 433 30.29 19.87 1.25
C LEU A 433 31.70 19.98 0.73
N LYS A 434 32.13 21.16 0.27
CA LYS A 434 33.54 21.41 -0.11
C LYS A 434 34.47 21.24 1.08
N SER A 435 34.06 21.62 2.30
CA SER A 435 34.87 21.44 3.49
C SER A 435 35.16 19.97 3.81
N VAL A 436 34.24 19.04 3.47
CA VAL A 436 34.47 17.59 3.60
C VAL A 436 35.68 17.17 2.77
N LEU A 437 35.80 17.67 1.53
CA LEU A 437 36.91 17.32 0.62
C LEU A 437 38.27 17.76 1.14
N PHE A 438 38.31 18.89 1.83
CA PHE A 438 39.57 19.46 2.33
C PHE A 438 39.90 19.00 3.74
N ARG A 439 38.94 18.99 4.66
CA ARG A 439 39.14 18.62 6.07
C ARG A 439 39.23 17.11 6.28
N TYR A 440 38.46 16.33 5.48
CA TYR A 440 38.36 14.89 5.65
C TYR A 440 38.67 14.11 4.34
N PRO A 441 39.81 14.38 3.66
CA PRO A 441 40.09 13.83 2.32
C PRO A 441 40.19 12.30 2.28
N HIS A 442 40.25 11.69 3.48
CA HIS A 442 40.36 10.24 3.64
C HIS A 442 39.12 9.59 4.20
N SER A 443 38.03 10.35 4.37
CA SER A 443 36.79 9.85 4.90
C SER A 443 36.02 9.02 3.85
N ASP A 444 35.31 7.99 4.31
CA ASP A 444 34.42 7.19 3.51
C ASP A 444 33.22 8.01 2.96
N PHE A 445 32.97 9.18 3.51
CA PHE A 445 31.88 10.09 3.11
C PHE A 445 32.23 11.08 1.99
N VAL A 446 33.51 11.14 1.56
CA VAL A 446 33.97 12.02 0.46
C VAL A 446 33.21 11.78 -0.86
N PRO A 447 32.95 10.53 -1.30
CA PRO A 447 32.18 10.28 -2.51
C PRO A 447 30.78 10.87 -2.49
N GLU A 448 30.11 10.82 -1.35
CA GLU A 448 28.78 11.40 -1.17
C GLU A 448 28.81 12.93 -1.30
N ALA A 449 29.77 13.59 -0.64
CA ALA A 449 29.94 15.05 -0.75
C ALA A 449 30.19 15.49 -2.20
N ILE A 450 31.00 14.74 -2.97
CA ILE A 450 31.26 15.02 -4.39
C ILE A 450 29.99 14.85 -5.22
N ASN A 451 29.21 13.80 -4.98
CA ASN A 451 27.95 13.56 -5.67
C ASN A 451 26.95 14.69 -5.43
N LEU A 452 26.78 15.11 -4.18
CA LEU A 452 25.91 16.21 -3.79
C LEU A 452 26.32 17.58 -4.36
N LEU A 453 27.61 17.76 -4.64
CA LEU A 453 28.14 18.94 -5.34
C LEU A 453 27.98 18.90 -6.85
N GLY A 454 27.50 17.77 -7.42
CA GLY A 454 27.42 17.58 -8.87
C GLY A 454 28.76 17.55 -9.60
N LEU A 455 29.86 17.29 -8.88
CA LEU A 455 31.22 17.25 -9.44
C LEU A 455 31.47 15.89 -10.10
N THR A 456 30.86 15.65 -11.25
CA THR A 456 31.09 14.44 -12.02
C THR A 456 32.22 14.66 -13.04
N GLY A 457 33.26 13.84 -12.98
CA GLY A 457 34.10 13.45 -14.14
C GLY A 457 35.48 14.10 -14.31
N THR A 458 35.86 15.26 -13.75
CA THR A 458 37.17 15.85 -14.04
C THR A 458 37.88 16.51 -12.87
N ALA A 459 37.22 16.90 -11.79
CA ALA A 459 37.85 17.38 -10.55
C ALA A 459 38.17 16.21 -9.60
N ALA A 460 37.99 15.00 -10.06
CA ALA A 460 37.88 13.79 -9.27
C ALA A 460 39.17 13.10 -8.88
N ASP A 461 40.35 13.70 -9.12
CA ASP A 461 41.61 12.99 -8.83
C ASP A 461 41.98 12.97 -7.35
N THR A 462 41.24 13.64 -6.49
CA THR A 462 41.67 13.79 -5.11
C THR A 462 41.02 12.84 -4.11
N GLY A 463 39.86 12.23 -4.40
CA GLY A 463 39.15 11.42 -3.42
C GLY A 463 38.65 10.05 -3.92
N TYR A 464 38.03 10.01 -5.05
CA TYR A 464 37.36 8.79 -5.54
C TYR A 464 38.28 7.62 -5.83
N ALA A 465 39.35 7.85 -6.58
CA ALA A 465 40.30 6.80 -6.90
C ALA A 465 40.96 6.24 -5.65
N ALA A 466 41.27 7.12 -4.67
CA ALA A 466 41.80 6.73 -3.38
C ALA A 466 40.80 5.93 -2.54
N TYR A 467 39.54 6.34 -2.54
CA TYR A 467 38.46 5.64 -1.85
C TYR A 467 38.26 4.24 -2.41
N TYR A 468 38.03 4.12 -3.72
CA TYR A 468 37.85 2.82 -4.37
C TYR A 468 39.09 1.93 -4.25
N PHE A 469 40.27 2.52 -4.26
CA PHE A 469 41.51 1.76 -4.09
C PHE A 469 41.58 1.12 -2.70
N ARG A 470 41.30 1.88 -1.63
CA ARG A 470 41.25 1.33 -0.27
C ARG A 470 40.13 0.34 -0.07
N LYS A 471 38.97 0.61 -0.68
CA LYS A 471 37.86 -0.35 -0.65
C LYS A 471 38.24 -1.68 -1.30
N ALA A 472 38.95 -1.63 -2.43
CA ALA A 472 39.52 -2.82 -3.06
C ALA A 472 40.56 -3.52 -2.15
N GLU A 473 41.42 -2.78 -1.49
CA GLU A 473 42.37 -3.35 -0.51
C GLU A 473 41.67 -4.00 0.68
N ASN A 474 40.67 -3.35 1.25
CA ASN A 474 39.86 -3.91 2.36
C ASN A 474 39.19 -5.24 1.93
N PHE A 475 38.55 -5.27 0.74
CA PHE A 475 37.98 -6.52 0.23
C PHE A 475 39.03 -7.59 0.05
N LEU A 476 40.22 -7.23 -0.43
CA LEU A 476 41.29 -8.19 -0.70
C LEU A 476 41.92 -8.73 0.59
N ILE A 477 42.23 -7.85 1.53
CA ILE A 477 43.07 -8.14 2.72
C ILE A 477 42.18 -8.62 3.89
N ASP A 478 41.14 -7.82 4.21
CA ASP A 478 40.36 -8.03 5.43
C ASP A 478 39.21 -9.01 5.19
N GLN A 479 38.50 -8.86 4.06
CA GLN A 479 37.35 -9.71 3.75
C GLN A 479 37.71 -10.94 2.90
N LYS A 480 38.93 -11.02 2.38
CA LYS A 480 39.43 -12.09 1.50
C LYS A 480 38.56 -12.34 0.25
N ASN A 481 37.89 -11.31 -0.20
CA ASN A 481 36.99 -11.33 -1.35
C ASN A 481 37.71 -10.76 -2.59
N ALA A 482 38.39 -11.64 -3.32
CA ALA A 482 39.18 -11.26 -4.50
C ALA A 482 38.30 -10.71 -5.65
N ASP A 483 37.06 -11.14 -5.77
CA ASP A 483 36.15 -10.73 -6.85
C ASP A 483 35.70 -9.28 -6.68
N SER A 484 35.27 -8.90 -5.48
CA SER A 484 34.93 -7.52 -5.16
C SER A 484 36.16 -6.61 -5.30
N ALA A 485 37.31 -7.05 -4.83
CA ALA A 485 38.56 -6.28 -4.99
C ALA A 485 38.91 -6.03 -6.47
N LEU A 486 38.80 -7.08 -7.31
CA LEU A 486 39.02 -6.94 -8.75
C LEU A 486 38.04 -5.97 -9.41
N ALA A 487 36.80 -6.01 -9.04
CA ALA A 487 35.79 -5.11 -9.57
C ALA A 487 36.13 -3.63 -9.25
N TYR A 488 36.53 -3.33 -8.00
CA TYR A 488 36.92 -1.98 -7.62
C TYR A 488 38.25 -1.53 -8.24
N PHE A 489 39.26 -2.39 -8.35
CA PHE A 489 40.48 -2.06 -9.08
C PHE A 489 40.18 -1.80 -10.56
N GLN A 490 39.35 -2.62 -11.19
CA GLN A 490 38.95 -2.41 -12.58
C GLN A 490 38.18 -1.11 -12.77
N TYR A 491 37.26 -0.80 -11.83
CA TYR A 491 36.52 0.45 -11.84
C TYR A 491 37.44 1.69 -11.82
N ILE A 492 38.55 1.65 -11.04
CA ILE A 492 39.55 2.70 -11.05
C ILE A 492 40.22 2.81 -12.41
N VAL A 493 40.60 1.69 -12.99
CA VAL A 493 41.24 1.64 -14.31
C VAL A 493 40.38 2.24 -15.40
N ASP A 494 39.08 1.97 -15.36
CA ASP A 494 38.14 2.39 -16.40
C ASP A 494 37.70 3.85 -16.25
N ASN A 495 37.61 4.36 -15.02
CA ASN A 495 36.98 5.67 -14.76
C ASN A 495 37.98 6.76 -14.34
N PHE A 496 39.20 6.40 -13.87
CA PHE A 496 40.18 7.36 -13.35
C PHE A 496 41.57 7.20 -13.98
N PRO A 497 41.71 7.31 -15.30
CA PRO A 497 42.96 7.04 -16.01
C PRO A 497 44.10 8.03 -15.64
N ASP A 498 43.73 9.25 -15.22
CA ASP A 498 44.69 10.30 -14.85
C ASP A 498 45.05 10.31 -13.33
N SER A 499 44.44 9.41 -12.56
CA SER A 499 44.70 9.29 -11.14
C SER A 499 46.03 8.65 -10.84
N LYS A 500 46.69 9.11 -9.77
CA LYS A 500 47.89 8.45 -9.22
C LYS A 500 47.64 6.97 -8.88
N TYR A 501 46.38 6.58 -8.56
CA TYR A 501 45.98 5.20 -8.26
C TYR A 501 45.77 4.35 -9.49
N TYR A 502 45.74 4.91 -10.69
CA TYR A 502 45.55 4.18 -11.92
C TYR A 502 46.54 3.02 -12.12
N LEU A 503 47.83 3.34 -12.02
CA LEU A 503 48.89 2.33 -12.18
C LEU A 503 48.88 1.30 -11.05
N HIS A 504 48.60 1.75 -9.82
CA HIS A 504 48.41 0.88 -8.67
C HIS A 504 47.27 -0.10 -8.89
N ALA A 505 46.12 0.40 -9.33
CA ALA A 505 44.94 -0.42 -9.61
C ALA A 505 45.17 -1.43 -10.75
N ARG A 506 45.77 -0.99 -11.85
CA ARG A 506 46.19 -1.88 -12.94
C ARG A 506 47.13 -2.99 -12.50
N PHE A 507 48.15 -2.65 -11.75
CA PHE A 507 49.09 -3.64 -11.24
C PHE A 507 48.41 -4.61 -10.25
N ASN A 508 47.61 -4.10 -9.29
CA ASN A 508 46.90 -4.91 -8.31
C ASN A 508 45.82 -5.79 -8.97
N THR A 509 45.18 -5.37 -10.06
CA THR A 509 44.31 -6.23 -10.83
C THR A 509 45.01 -7.48 -11.32
N ILE A 510 46.24 -7.33 -11.89
CA ILE A 510 47.02 -8.46 -12.37
C ILE A 510 47.47 -9.35 -11.22
N LEU A 511 47.99 -8.72 -10.17
CA LEU A 511 48.49 -9.42 -8.98
C LEU A 511 47.38 -10.21 -8.27
N THR A 512 46.17 -9.64 -8.14
CA THR A 512 45.05 -10.30 -7.49
C THR A 512 44.59 -11.51 -8.32
N ARG A 513 44.53 -11.38 -9.64
CA ARG A 513 44.24 -12.52 -10.53
C ARG A 513 45.27 -13.64 -10.39
N GLU A 514 46.58 -13.29 -10.33
CA GLU A 514 47.64 -14.28 -10.12
C GLU A 514 47.49 -15.03 -8.79
N LEU A 515 47.22 -14.33 -7.69
CA LEU A 515 47.28 -14.89 -6.36
C LEU A 515 46.02 -15.63 -5.93
N TYR A 516 44.84 -15.17 -6.38
CA TYR A 516 43.56 -15.58 -5.84
C TYR A 516 42.61 -16.22 -6.85
N ARG A 517 42.76 -15.95 -8.17
CA ARG A 517 41.80 -16.41 -9.18
C ARG A 517 42.34 -17.46 -10.10
N SER A 518 43.50 -17.28 -10.64
CA SER A 518 44.05 -18.15 -11.71
C SER A 518 45.56 -18.37 -11.56
N PRO A 519 46.03 -18.97 -10.50
CA PRO A 519 47.47 -19.24 -10.35
C PRO A 519 48.00 -20.09 -11.52
N GLY A 520 48.91 -19.53 -12.29
CA GLY A 520 49.55 -20.26 -13.44
C GLY A 520 48.79 -20.14 -14.78
N ASP A 521 47.80 -19.25 -14.90
CA ASP A 521 47.15 -18.92 -16.18
C ASP A 521 48.12 -18.14 -17.09
N SER A 522 48.27 -18.60 -18.32
CA SER A 522 49.13 -17.97 -19.33
C SER A 522 48.68 -16.52 -19.67
N SER A 523 47.40 -16.19 -19.48
CA SER A 523 46.91 -14.83 -19.67
C SER A 523 47.51 -13.82 -18.68
N ILE A 524 47.92 -14.27 -17.50
CA ILE A 524 48.58 -13.45 -16.48
C ILE A 524 49.96 -13.04 -16.96
N ILE A 525 50.71 -13.97 -17.63
CA ILE A 525 52.01 -13.66 -18.21
C ILE A 525 51.89 -12.56 -19.26
N LEU A 526 50.85 -12.70 -20.15
CA LEU A 526 50.58 -11.68 -21.16
C LEU A 526 50.18 -10.33 -20.52
N ALA A 527 49.38 -10.36 -19.43
CA ALA A 527 48.98 -9.16 -18.74
C ALA A 527 50.18 -8.41 -18.06
N TYR A 528 51.10 -9.16 -17.42
CA TYR A 528 52.32 -8.57 -16.91
C TYR A 528 53.24 -8.04 -18.02
N GLN A 529 53.37 -8.76 -19.14
CA GLN A 529 54.14 -8.29 -20.27
C GLN A 529 53.54 -7.00 -20.84
N ALA A 530 52.23 -6.98 -21.06
CA ALA A 530 51.55 -5.79 -21.55
C ALA A 530 51.68 -4.60 -20.57
N PHE A 531 51.68 -4.86 -19.25
CA PHE A 531 51.94 -3.82 -18.27
C PHE A 531 53.38 -3.25 -18.38
N VAL A 532 54.38 -4.11 -18.47
CA VAL A 532 55.78 -3.71 -18.61
C VAL A 532 56.00 -2.91 -19.90
N ASP A 533 55.38 -3.34 -21.01
CA ASP A 533 55.50 -2.67 -22.31
C ASP A 533 54.78 -1.32 -22.34
N SER A 534 53.65 -1.20 -21.68
CA SER A 534 52.86 0.05 -21.61
C SER A 534 53.46 1.07 -20.63
N PHE A 535 54.09 0.61 -19.56
CA PHE A 535 54.58 1.46 -18.45
C PHE A 535 56.04 1.16 -18.07
N PRO A 536 57.02 1.32 -19.00
CA PRO A 536 58.40 0.87 -18.82
C PRO A 536 59.15 1.59 -17.67
N THR A 537 58.66 2.77 -17.27
CA THR A 537 59.27 3.63 -16.21
C THR A 537 58.51 3.63 -14.89
N SER A 538 57.39 2.85 -14.80
CA SER A 538 56.58 2.76 -13.57
C SER A 538 57.40 2.11 -12.43
N GLU A 539 57.11 2.51 -11.21
CA GLU A 539 57.63 1.89 -9.99
C GLU A 539 57.33 0.37 -9.91
N PHE A 540 56.16 -0.06 -10.47
CA PHE A 540 55.77 -1.46 -10.52
C PHE A 540 56.40 -2.29 -11.61
N THR A 541 57.13 -1.67 -12.57
CA THR A 541 57.72 -2.36 -13.72
C THR A 541 58.74 -3.40 -13.30
N ASN A 542 59.57 -3.07 -12.29
CA ASN A 542 60.56 -4.00 -11.78
C ASN A 542 59.92 -5.19 -11.08
N VAL A 543 58.82 -4.96 -10.34
CA VAL A 543 58.06 -6.01 -9.67
C VAL A 543 57.38 -6.88 -10.70
N ALA A 544 56.75 -6.30 -11.73
CA ALA A 544 56.13 -7.05 -12.85
C ALA A 544 57.11 -7.92 -13.58
N LYS A 545 58.35 -7.40 -13.90
CA LYS A 545 59.43 -8.19 -14.50
C LYS A 545 59.91 -9.34 -13.61
N SER A 546 59.93 -9.13 -12.29
CA SER A 546 60.28 -10.19 -11.34
C SER A 546 59.19 -11.29 -11.33
N ARG A 547 57.94 -10.91 -11.35
CA ARG A 547 56.80 -11.84 -11.42
C ARG A 547 56.80 -12.63 -12.74
N LEU A 548 57.07 -11.99 -13.89
CA LEU A 548 57.23 -12.69 -15.18
C LEU A 548 58.25 -13.80 -15.14
N ARG A 549 59.32 -13.66 -14.33
CA ARG A 549 60.35 -14.70 -14.18
C ARG A 549 59.95 -15.80 -13.23
N SER A 550 59.05 -15.56 -12.31
CA SER A 550 58.63 -16.50 -11.25
C SER A 550 57.36 -17.27 -11.55
N VAL A 551 56.52 -16.82 -12.53
CA VAL A 551 55.30 -17.57 -12.90
C VAL A 551 55.69 -18.86 -13.59
N PRO A 552 55.26 -20.03 -13.14
CA PRO A 552 55.59 -21.31 -13.79
C PRO A 552 55.06 -21.36 -15.22
N GLN A 553 55.96 -21.39 -16.20
CA GLN A 553 55.56 -21.67 -17.61
C GLN A 553 55.02 -23.09 -17.69
N LYS A 554 53.77 -23.23 -18.13
CA LYS A 554 53.17 -24.54 -18.44
C LYS A 554 54.00 -25.20 -19.51
N LYS A 555 54.87 -26.16 -19.14
CA LYS A 555 55.54 -27.05 -20.09
C LYS A 555 54.49 -27.95 -20.71
N GLU A 556 54.51 -28.07 -22.06
CA GLU A 556 53.74 -29.05 -22.76
C GLU A 556 53.96 -30.48 -22.22
N PRO A 557 52.96 -31.36 -22.33
CA PRO A 557 52.97 -32.66 -21.64
C PRO A 557 53.95 -33.64 -22.29
N GLY A 558 55.08 -33.82 -21.65
CA GLY A 558 56.07 -34.84 -22.01
C GLY A 558 56.68 -35.47 -20.75
N LYS A 559 56.16 -36.70 -20.45
CA LYS A 559 56.72 -37.72 -19.56
C LYS A 559 56.94 -37.43 -18.09
N LYS A 560 56.34 -38.32 -17.30
CA LYS A 560 56.36 -38.54 -15.88
C LYS A 560 57.74 -38.48 -15.24
N GLU A 561 57.87 -37.77 -14.17
CA GLU A 561 58.55 -38.27 -12.96
C GLU A 561 57.86 -37.73 -11.73
N VAL A 562 57.56 -38.65 -10.84
CA VAL A 562 56.89 -38.45 -9.53
C VAL A 562 57.96 -38.05 -8.54
N SER A 563 57.80 -36.89 -7.89
CA SER A 563 58.39 -36.68 -6.56
C SER A 563 57.36 -36.05 -5.62
N GLN A 564 57.11 -36.74 -4.55
CA GLN A 564 56.33 -36.32 -3.41
C GLN A 564 56.89 -35.02 -2.80
N GLN A 565 56.04 -34.05 -2.67
CA GLN A 565 55.89 -33.15 -1.51
C GLN A 565 54.99 -31.97 -1.95
N ASP A 566 53.81 -32.00 -1.43
CA ASP A 566 53.02 -30.96 -0.77
C ASP A 566 51.55 -31.22 -0.98
N SER A 567 51.10 -32.12 -0.13
CA SER A 567 49.68 -32.27 0.20
C SER A 567 49.33 -31.20 1.22
N LEU A 568 48.75 -30.09 0.76
CA LEU A 568 48.02 -29.18 1.61
C LEU A 568 47.13 -28.33 0.69
N PHE A 569 46.05 -28.90 0.28
CA PHE A 569 44.73 -28.28 0.00
C PHE A 569 43.88 -29.37 -0.64
N ALA A 570 43.22 -30.12 0.24
CA ALA A 570 42.22 -31.08 -0.21
C ALA A 570 40.95 -30.34 -0.62
N GLU A 571 40.43 -30.81 -1.74
CA GLU A 571 39.10 -30.53 -2.24
C GLU A 571 38.03 -30.61 -1.12
N VAL A 572 37.18 -29.63 -1.06
CA VAL A 572 35.89 -29.75 -0.41
C VAL A 572 34.80 -29.65 -1.48
N THR A 573 34.31 -30.80 -1.84
CA THR A 573 33.03 -30.93 -2.55
C THR A 573 31.91 -30.58 -1.59
N PRO A 574 30.81 -29.94 -2.08
CA PRO A 574 29.67 -29.60 -1.22
C PRO A 574 28.87 -30.87 -0.95
N ASN A 575 28.65 -31.16 0.31
CA ASN A 575 27.67 -32.14 0.72
C ASN A 575 26.44 -31.40 1.29
N GLU A 576 25.31 -31.75 0.71
CA GLU A 576 23.99 -31.36 1.20
C GLU A 576 23.76 -31.89 2.62
N GLN A 577 23.20 -31.09 3.50
CA GLN A 577 22.01 -31.39 4.30
C GLN A 577 21.81 -30.41 5.45
N GLY A 578 20.59 -29.93 5.53
CA GLY A 578 19.87 -29.81 6.79
C GLY A 578 19.73 -28.43 7.41
N ALA A 579 18.70 -27.79 6.99
CA ALA A 579 17.68 -27.05 7.78
C ALA A 579 18.02 -26.58 9.20
N THR A 580 17.81 -25.33 9.53
CA THR A 580 16.68 -24.76 10.30
C THR A 580 16.88 -23.28 10.55
N SER A 581 15.85 -22.56 10.15
CA SER A 581 15.27 -21.31 10.68
C SER A 581 16.03 -20.50 11.72
N SER A 582 16.25 -19.23 11.47
CA SER A 582 15.64 -18.11 12.20
C SER A 582 16.13 -16.78 11.70
N ASP A 583 15.18 -15.95 11.33
CA ASP A 583 15.01 -14.53 11.58
C ASP A 583 16.06 -13.50 11.13
N THR A 584 15.50 -12.56 10.36
CA THR A 584 15.87 -11.16 10.23
C THR A 584 17.26 -10.87 9.68
N ASP A 585 17.33 -10.77 8.37
CA ASP A 585 18.38 -9.99 7.73
C ASP A 585 17.76 -8.91 6.85
N ASP A 586 17.97 -7.69 7.30
CA ASP A 586 17.76 -6.45 6.55
C ASP A 586 18.87 -6.37 5.49
N GLU A 587 18.71 -7.11 4.37
CA GLU A 587 19.68 -7.08 3.28
C GLU A 587 19.41 -5.86 2.39
N THR A 588 20.25 -4.86 2.54
CA THR A 588 20.40 -3.75 1.59
C THR A 588 21.02 -4.26 0.28
N TYR A 589 20.20 -4.37 -0.75
CA TYR A 589 20.67 -4.74 -2.09
C TYR A 589 21.34 -3.55 -2.79
N ALA A 590 22.46 -3.81 -3.45
CA ALA A 590 23.17 -2.78 -4.22
C ALA A 590 22.35 -2.31 -5.42
N TYR A 591 22.24 -1.01 -5.62
CA TYR A 591 21.47 -0.33 -6.66
C TYR A 591 21.85 -0.76 -8.10
N SER A 592 23.07 -1.30 -8.30
CA SER A 592 23.57 -1.79 -9.60
C SER A 592 22.83 -3.01 -10.15
N ASP A 593 22.15 -3.79 -9.28
CA ASP A 593 21.52 -5.05 -9.70
C ASP A 593 20.18 -4.83 -10.40
N TYR A 594 19.58 -3.63 -10.24
CA TYR A 594 18.30 -3.28 -10.88
C TYR A 594 18.41 -2.90 -12.35
N GLN A 595 19.62 -2.70 -12.87
CA GLN A 595 19.84 -2.42 -14.30
C GLN A 595 19.86 -3.68 -15.16
N GLN A 596 19.89 -4.86 -14.54
CA GLN A 596 19.83 -6.14 -15.23
C GLN A 596 18.37 -6.62 -15.30
N SER A 597 18.02 -7.29 -16.39
CA SER A 597 16.70 -7.92 -16.53
C SER A 597 16.48 -9.11 -15.58
N LEU A 598 17.48 -9.48 -14.79
CA LEU A 598 17.43 -10.50 -13.74
C LEU A 598 17.76 -9.88 -12.40
N TYR A 599 17.03 -10.30 -11.38
CA TYR A 599 17.23 -9.94 -9.99
C TYR A 599 17.46 -11.20 -9.15
N ILE A 600 18.47 -11.18 -8.28
CA ILE A 600 18.79 -12.31 -7.41
C ILE A 600 18.13 -12.06 -6.03
N ARG A 601 17.31 -13.00 -5.60
CA ARG A 601 16.67 -12.97 -4.26
C ARG A 601 17.65 -13.36 -3.15
N PRO A 602 17.35 -13.02 -1.88
CA PRO A 602 18.19 -13.39 -0.73
C PRO A 602 18.50 -14.90 -0.60
N ASN A 603 17.57 -15.74 -1.02
CA ASN A 603 17.72 -17.19 -1.01
C ASN A 603 18.50 -17.78 -2.20
N GLY A 604 19.05 -16.92 -3.06
CA GLY A 604 19.78 -17.33 -4.27
C GLY A 604 18.92 -17.64 -5.50
N ASP A 605 17.58 -17.59 -5.39
CA ASP A 605 16.69 -17.73 -6.52
C ASP A 605 16.71 -16.49 -7.41
N THR A 606 16.34 -16.62 -8.68
CA THR A 606 16.24 -15.53 -9.63
C THR A 606 14.80 -15.04 -9.81
N ALA A 607 14.63 -13.74 -10.08
CA ALA A 607 13.37 -13.14 -10.46
C ALA A 607 13.61 -12.20 -11.64
N ALA A 608 12.75 -12.27 -12.67
CA ALA A 608 12.86 -11.39 -13.83
C ALA A 608 12.18 -10.04 -13.55
N LEU A 609 12.73 -8.97 -14.13
CA LEU A 609 12.10 -7.65 -14.11
C LEU A 609 10.91 -7.66 -15.08
N LEU A 610 9.76 -7.16 -14.63
CA LEU A 610 8.60 -6.85 -15.48
C LEU A 610 8.86 -5.53 -16.19
N GLU A 611 8.91 -5.57 -17.52
CA GLU A 611 9.18 -4.41 -18.38
C GLU A 611 7.91 -3.81 -18.99
N GLU A 612 6.80 -4.55 -18.96
CA GLU A 612 5.51 -4.07 -19.42
C GLU A 612 4.68 -3.53 -18.26
N GLU A 613 3.85 -2.54 -18.56
CA GLU A 613 2.89 -1.97 -17.61
C GLU A 613 1.75 -2.97 -17.34
N PRO A 614 1.14 -2.93 -16.16
CA PRO A 614 -0.01 -3.76 -15.85
C PRO A 614 -1.18 -3.44 -16.78
N THR A 615 -1.90 -4.46 -17.19
CA THR A 615 -3.10 -4.33 -18.05
C THR A 615 -4.29 -3.79 -17.29
N GLU A 616 -4.33 -3.97 -15.97
CA GLU A 616 -5.39 -3.49 -15.09
C GLU A 616 -4.80 -3.10 -13.74
N ILE A 617 -5.30 -2.00 -13.18
CA ILE A 617 -5.02 -1.54 -11.81
C ILE A 617 -6.36 -1.15 -11.18
N ILE A 618 -6.85 -1.93 -10.22
CA ILE A 618 -8.15 -1.66 -9.57
C ILE A 618 -8.06 -0.46 -8.64
N GLU A 619 -6.96 -0.33 -7.89
CA GLU A 619 -6.68 0.83 -7.04
C GLU A 619 -5.50 1.61 -7.61
N PRO A 620 -5.72 2.59 -8.49
CA PRO A 620 -4.63 3.37 -9.06
C PRO A 620 -3.95 4.23 -7.99
N PHE A 621 -2.63 4.41 -8.14
CA PHE A 621 -1.85 5.22 -7.23
C PHE A 621 -2.31 6.69 -7.28
N VAL A 622 -2.68 7.23 -6.11
CA VAL A 622 -2.98 8.64 -5.92
C VAL A 622 -1.87 9.27 -5.09
N PHE A 623 -1.22 10.28 -5.63
CA PHE A 623 -0.11 10.98 -4.98
C PHE A 623 -0.61 11.63 -3.67
N PRO A 624 -0.01 11.33 -2.51
CA PRO A 624 -0.49 11.81 -1.23
C PRO A 624 -0.19 13.31 -1.01
N PRO A 625 -1.12 14.06 -0.39
CA PRO A 625 -0.90 15.47 -0.06
C PRO A 625 0.34 15.71 0.82
N GLU A 626 0.64 14.79 1.69
CA GLU A 626 1.78 14.82 2.63
C GLU A 626 3.13 14.88 1.89
N ALA A 627 3.18 14.41 0.65
CA ALA A 627 4.37 14.43 -0.20
C ALA A 627 4.38 15.57 -1.22
N TYR A 628 3.49 16.58 -1.12
CA TYR A 628 3.46 17.72 -2.05
C TYR A 628 4.74 18.56 -2.02
N GLY A 629 5.46 18.55 -0.88
CA GLY A 629 6.76 19.20 -0.73
C GLY A 629 7.94 18.46 -1.35
N MET A 630 7.74 17.25 -1.89
CA MET A 630 8.81 16.46 -2.53
C MET A 630 9.53 17.28 -3.61
N GLN A 631 10.85 17.36 -3.54
CA GLN A 631 11.65 18.16 -4.49
C GLN A 631 11.90 17.42 -5.80
N GLU A 632 11.93 16.11 -5.77
CA GLU A 632 12.17 15.27 -6.93
C GLU A 632 10.95 15.24 -7.87
N GLU A 633 11.20 15.23 -9.18
CA GLU A 633 10.15 15.07 -10.19
C GLU A 633 9.50 13.68 -10.17
N GLY A 634 10.19 12.70 -9.62
CA GLY A 634 9.74 11.32 -9.43
C GLY A 634 10.89 10.37 -9.12
N PHE A 635 10.54 9.22 -8.57
CA PHE A 635 11.49 8.15 -8.23
C PHE A 635 10.85 6.78 -8.44
N TYR A 636 11.67 5.73 -8.36
CA TYR A 636 11.20 4.38 -8.51
C TYR A 636 11.13 3.64 -7.18
N LEU A 637 10.00 2.96 -6.95
CA LEU A 637 9.86 1.93 -5.94
C LEU A 637 9.97 0.55 -6.61
N TYR A 638 10.68 -0.37 -5.97
CA TYR A 638 10.86 -1.72 -6.48
C TYR A 638 10.07 -2.70 -5.62
N PHE A 639 9.19 -3.44 -6.28
CA PHE A 639 8.39 -4.47 -5.66
C PHE A 639 8.81 -5.84 -6.16
N GLN A 640 8.95 -6.78 -5.26
CA GLN A 640 8.96 -8.18 -5.60
C GLN A 640 7.51 -8.65 -5.57
N VAL A 641 6.98 -9.12 -6.70
CA VAL A 641 5.57 -9.49 -6.87
C VAL A 641 5.44 -10.96 -7.22
N LEU A 642 4.56 -11.68 -6.56
CA LEU A 642 4.14 -13.02 -6.95
C LEU A 642 2.93 -12.90 -7.86
N LEU A 643 3.10 -13.27 -9.13
CA LEU A 643 2.01 -13.30 -10.11
C LEU A 643 1.50 -14.73 -10.25
N ASP A 644 0.18 -14.90 -10.19
CA ASP A 644 -0.45 -16.16 -10.53
C ASP A 644 -0.51 -16.38 -12.04
N PHE A 645 -1.00 -17.53 -12.47
CA PHE A 645 -1.06 -17.90 -13.89
C PHE A 645 -2.09 -17.07 -14.69
N SER A 646 -2.92 -16.25 -14.04
CA SER A 646 -3.78 -15.26 -14.68
C SER A 646 -3.15 -13.87 -14.76
N GLY A 647 -1.90 -13.71 -14.32
CA GLY A 647 -1.16 -12.45 -14.30
C GLY A 647 -1.49 -11.55 -13.12
N LYS A 648 -2.28 -12.00 -12.17
CA LYS A 648 -2.72 -11.20 -11.01
C LYS A 648 -1.67 -11.25 -9.90
N VAL A 649 -1.42 -10.11 -9.26
CA VAL A 649 -0.60 -10.04 -8.04
C VAL A 649 -1.34 -10.73 -6.89
N VAL A 650 -0.75 -11.79 -6.36
CA VAL A 650 -1.30 -12.58 -5.24
C VAL A 650 -0.47 -12.43 -3.96
N ASP A 651 0.74 -11.90 -4.09
CA ASP A 651 1.62 -11.55 -2.97
C ASP A 651 2.66 -10.54 -3.44
N PHE A 652 3.19 -9.71 -2.54
CA PHE A 652 4.24 -8.75 -2.90
C PHE A 652 5.07 -8.31 -1.69
N VAL A 653 6.29 -7.83 -1.97
CA VAL A 653 7.19 -7.24 -0.97
C VAL A 653 7.80 -5.96 -1.55
N LEU A 654 7.67 -4.84 -0.85
CA LEU A 654 8.36 -3.59 -1.19
C LEU A 654 9.83 -3.71 -0.77
N LYS A 655 10.76 -3.54 -1.72
CA LYS A 655 12.21 -3.74 -1.52
C LYS A 655 12.96 -2.49 -1.10
N ASN A 656 12.62 -1.34 -1.68
CA ASN A 656 13.17 -0.06 -1.28
C ASN A 656 12.03 0.86 -0.85
N ARG A 657 12.09 1.39 0.35
CA ARG A 657 11.12 2.36 0.85
C ARG A 657 11.54 3.77 0.47
N SER A 658 10.58 4.62 0.14
CA SER A 658 10.81 6.06 0.08
C SER A 658 10.76 6.65 1.50
N GLU A 659 11.20 7.87 1.63
CA GLU A 659 11.09 8.67 2.87
C GLU A 659 9.63 8.95 3.27
N TYR A 660 8.71 8.84 2.31
CA TYR A 660 7.29 9.14 2.49
C TYR A 660 6.49 7.86 2.71
N ASP A 661 6.19 7.52 3.95
CA ASP A 661 5.46 6.29 4.30
C ASP A 661 4.09 6.19 3.62
N GLU A 662 3.40 7.32 3.43
CA GLU A 662 2.12 7.35 2.73
C GLU A 662 2.28 7.03 1.24
N ILE A 663 3.38 7.44 0.60
CA ILE A 663 3.71 7.00 -0.78
C ILE A 663 3.94 5.49 -0.80
N ASN A 664 4.72 4.96 0.15
CA ASN A 664 4.99 3.53 0.25
C ASN A 664 3.69 2.73 0.42
N THR A 665 2.80 3.21 1.29
CA THR A 665 1.50 2.59 1.58
C THR A 665 0.58 2.60 0.37
N ARG A 666 0.43 3.74 -0.31
CA ARG A 666 -0.43 3.87 -1.48
C ARG A 666 0.11 3.13 -2.70
N ALA A 667 1.43 3.17 -2.92
CA ALA A 667 2.07 2.36 -3.96
C ALA A 667 1.87 0.86 -3.72
N SER A 668 2.02 0.41 -2.47
CA SER A 668 1.78 -0.98 -2.08
C SER A 668 0.33 -1.42 -2.34
N ARG A 669 -0.65 -0.58 -2.01
CA ARG A 669 -2.08 -0.85 -2.32
C ARG A 669 -2.32 -0.94 -3.83
N SER A 670 -1.74 -0.01 -4.59
CA SER A 670 -1.86 -0.03 -6.05
C SER A 670 -1.26 -1.30 -6.64
N VAL A 671 -0.05 -1.68 -6.23
CA VAL A 671 0.63 -2.90 -6.71
C VAL A 671 -0.16 -4.17 -6.33
N ALA A 672 -0.76 -4.22 -5.15
CA ALA A 672 -1.58 -5.36 -4.71
C ALA A 672 -2.79 -5.65 -5.61
N THR A 673 -3.24 -4.66 -6.37
CA THR A 673 -4.44 -4.76 -7.23
C THR A 673 -4.11 -4.82 -8.73
N MET A 674 -2.82 -4.93 -9.09
CA MET A 674 -2.38 -5.01 -10.47
C MET A 674 -2.62 -6.38 -11.09
N THR A 675 -2.91 -6.36 -12.38
CA THR A 675 -2.97 -7.54 -13.24
C THR A 675 -2.14 -7.29 -14.49
N PHE A 676 -1.30 -8.24 -14.87
CA PHE A 676 -0.46 -8.20 -16.06
C PHE A 676 -1.00 -9.16 -17.12
N ASP A 677 -0.61 -8.96 -18.38
CA ASP A 677 -0.99 -9.90 -19.44
C ASP A 677 -0.48 -11.33 -19.12
N PRO A 678 -1.38 -12.32 -18.98
CA PRO A 678 -0.99 -13.69 -18.65
C PRO A 678 -0.04 -14.32 -19.65
N LEU A 679 -0.14 -13.95 -20.93
CA LEU A 679 0.77 -14.45 -21.98
C LEU A 679 2.18 -13.85 -21.83
N TYR A 680 2.26 -12.56 -21.51
CA TYR A 680 3.53 -11.90 -21.21
C TYR A 680 4.18 -12.50 -19.95
N VAL A 681 3.43 -12.67 -18.88
CA VAL A 681 3.92 -13.27 -17.61
C VAL A 681 4.43 -14.69 -17.83
N SER A 682 3.67 -15.53 -18.54
CA SER A 682 4.05 -16.90 -18.83
C SER A 682 5.34 -16.95 -19.68
N LYS A 683 5.39 -16.16 -20.75
CA LYS A 683 6.56 -16.07 -21.62
C LYS A 683 7.79 -15.58 -20.84
N ARG A 684 7.64 -14.56 -20.00
CA ARG A 684 8.74 -14.01 -19.20
C ARG A 684 9.25 -15.04 -18.18
N ALA A 685 8.35 -15.80 -17.55
CA ALA A 685 8.74 -16.89 -16.65
C ALA A 685 9.53 -18.01 -17.38
N ASP A 686 9.12 -18.35 -18.59
CA ASP A 686 9.79 -19.36 -19.42
C ASP A 686 11.15 -18.85 -19.95
N ASP A 687 11.22 -17.63 -20.45
CA ASP A 687 12.44 -17.01 -21.00
C ASP A 687 13.56 -16.95 -19.95
N PHE A 688 13.22 -16.74 -18.67
CA PHE A 688 14.16 -16.69 -17.56
C PHE A 688 14.20 -17.96 -16.71
N ASN A 689 13.48 -19.01 -17.12
CA ASN A 689 13.39 -20.30 -16.42
C ASN A 689 13.11 -20.13 -14.89
N LEU A 690 12.12 -19.26 -14.57
CA LEU A 690 11.82 -18.93 -13.20
C LEU A 690 11.19 -20.12 -12.46
N PRO A 691 11.64 -20.44 -11.24
CA PRO A 691 11.01 -21.46 -10.43
C PRO A 691 9.59 -21.04 -10.03
N LYS A 692 8.70 -22.02 -9.87
CA LYS A 692 7.40 -21.78 -9.27
C LYS A 692 7.58 -21.45 -7.79
N ASP A 693 6.70 -20.59 -7.27
CA ASP A 693 6.59 -20.36 -5.83
C ASP A 693 6.40 -21.71 -5.09
N PRO A 694 6.99 -21.90 -3.89
CA PRO A 694 6.87 -23.14 -3.12
C PRO A 694 5.42 -23.60 -2.87
N THR A 695 4.47 -22.67 -2.89
CA THR A 695 3.02 -22.97 -2.76
C THR A 695 2.37 -23.34 -4.11
N GLY A 696 3.09 -23.25 -5.23
CA GLY A 696 2.61 -23.52 -6.58
C GLY A 696 1.63 -22.48 -7.14
N ARG A 697 1.50 -21.31 -6.49
CA ARG A 697 0.55 -20.26 -6.89
C ARG A 697 0.96 -19.48 -8.14
N GLY A 698 2.27 -19.38 -8.45
CA GLY A 698 2.77 -18.62 -9.59
C GLY A 698 4.28 -18.46 -9.59
N HIS A 699 4.77 -17.38 -10.19
CA HIS A 699 6.18 -17.04 -10.25
C HIS A 699 6.47 -15.68 -9.65
N TRP A 700 7.65 -15.52 -9.04
CA TRP A 700 8.11 -14.26 -8.50
C TRP A 700 8.81 -13.41 -9.57
N PHE A 701 8.41 -12.12 -9.64
CA PHE A 701 8.99 -11.12 -10.54
C PHE A 701 9.42 -9.87 -9.73
N VAL A 702 10.21 -9.02 -10.36
CA VAL A 702 10.48 -7.66 -9.87
C VAL A 702 9.66 -6.68 -10.69
N TYR A 703 8.91 -5.80 -10.06
CA TYR A 703 8.17 -4.71 -10.70
C TYR A 703 8.73 -3.35 -10.27
N LYS A 704 8.98 -2.50 -11.25
CA LYS A 704 9.53 -1.15 -11.08
C LYS A 704 8.41 -0.13 -11.15
N PHE A 705 7.93 0.32 -10.00
CA PHE A 705 6.82 1.27 -9.87
C PHE A 705 7.35 2.71 -9.89
N PHE A 706 6.92 3.53 -10.85
CA PHE A 706 7.34 4.92 -10.94
C PHE A 706 6.37 5.83 -10.21
N VAL A 707 6.85 6.51 -9.16
CA VAL A 707 6.13 7.57 -8.45
C VAL A 707 6.46 8.89 -9.12
N LYS A 708 5.48 9.50 -9.79
CA LYS A 708 5.62 10.79 -10.48
C LYS A 708 4.93 11.89 -9.69
N LYS A 709 5.63 12.99 -9.45
CA LYS A 709 5.04 14.20 -8.88
C LYS A 709 4.00 14.77 -9.84
N PRO A 710 2.79 15.12 -9.40
CA PRO A 710 1.76 15.69 -10.24
C PRO A 710 2.20 17.00 -10.91
N ASP A 711 1.84 17.19 -12.18
CA ASP A 711 2.27 18.36 -12.97
C ASP A 711 1.78 19.70 -12.41
N PHE A 712 0.69 19.72 -11.65
CA PHE A 712 0.17 20.93 -10.98
C PHE A 712 0.98 21.36 -9.74
N LEU A 713 1.95 20.53 -9.30
CA LEU A 713 2.86 20.82 -8.20
C LEU A 713 4.28 21.17 -8.67
N ARG A 714 4.48 21.24 -9.98
CA ARG A 714 5.75 21.66 -10.61
C ARG A 714 5.86 23.19 -10.71
#